data_667e2f4cc576079497b0a4cf532dbc50
#
_entry.id   667e2f4cc576079497b0a4cf532dbc50
#
_cell.length_a   1.000
_cell.length_b   1.000
_cell.length_c   1.000
_cell.angle_alpha   90.00
_cell.angle_beta   90.00
_cell.angle_gamma   90.00
#
_symmetry.space_group_name_H-M   'P 1'
#
loop_
_entity.id
_entity.type
_entity.pdbx_description
1 polymer ?
#
loop_
_entity_poly.entity_id
_entity_poly.type
_entity_poly.pdbx_seq_one_letter_code
_entity_poly.pdbx_strand_id
1 'polypeptide(L)'
;MRKFNLEELPLKPKTLFRTVVFVLAAAALALGVFSVYVVSEGLPSLEELENPKPELATRVLSAEGEVIDEFYLKRRTYLPFDSIPKVFIQALIATEDREFYNHWGIHIARIVKAAFKNLLRGRLSQGASTITQQLARNLYVNIGLERTFTRKIREAVTAVQIERTYTKNEILELYTNTVYFGRGAHGLQVAAEMYFNKSPQELSVAECAFLVGILQRPGLHENLRNYQASLNRRNVVLLSMVEEGYITDQQYAALKTTPIILTQPEETTLGKSVAPHFVEMIRQQLTRGDDKALAVIRRYDLFRDGLVIYTTLNARMQEYANQGVEEHLKTFQRDFSRAWRWDGKTALLNDIVERAIKARPDYVAASASQRAAILAKLKSNAKFVDSVKQEATRIQVGFSCVESATGEIRAMVGSSILGKESRYTLNHVTQIRRQPGSSFKPFVYAAAIEAGLTPQSSIESSWFSYKLPTGKSWEVAGSKSLKPMTLATALKFSINTVAARLITDFVSPHAVVRLARRCGIKSDLVPVPSLSLGSSEVSPMEMISAYTVFPNEGMAVEPYAIERIEDRFGNVLYDHAKQGLTITDAMSPRVARIMTGMMRNVVNGGTAARVRQWFPYEAAGKTGTTNDFADAWFIGYTPQLVAAVWTGFDDQRIKFTGWYGQGGSAAAPIWARFMQKVYKDPLLQYDAKRRFKNVENIVTGGLEDFAPNGGVPMENVIKETLPPDSLKTPPEQKEDQDKN
;
A
#
# COMPACT_ATOMS: atom_id res chain seq x y z
N MET A 1 -10.76 -51.02 8.54
CA MET A 1 -11.73 -50.40 9.46
C MET A 1 -12.47 -51.54 10.19
N ARG A 2 -12.08 -51.81 11.43
CA ARG A 2 -12.81 -52.77 12.28
C ARG A 2 -14.13 -52.11 12.72
N LYS A 3 -15.26 -52.73 12.39
CA LYS A 3 -16.56 -52.35 12.94
C LYS A 3 -16.53 -52.66 14.43
N PHE A 4 -16.66 -51.62 15.26
CA PHE A 4 -16.89 -51.78 16.67
C PHE A 4 -18.28 -52.38 16.85
N ASN A 5 -18.34 -53.61 17.37
CA ASN A 5 -19.58 -54.33 17.69
C ASN A 5 -19.98 -53.91 19.13
N LEU A 6 -21.04 -53.18 19.29
CA LEU A 6 -21.55 -52.66 20.57
C LEU A 6 -22.10 -53.77 21.52
N GLU A 7 -22.15 -55.02 21.03
CA GLU A 7 -22.68 -56.16 21.78
C GLU A 7 -21.71 -56.83 22.74
N GLU A 8 -20.40 -56.41 22.75
CA GLU A 8 -19.41 -57.04 23.63
C GLU A 8 -19.09 -56.29 24.94
N LEU A 9 -19.85 -55.28 25.32
CA LEU A 9 -19.67 -54.59 26.60
C LEU A 9 -20.43 -55.35 27.72
N PRO A 10 -19.77 -55.88 28.79
CA PRO A 10 -20.38 -56.67 29.83
C PRO A 10 -21.15 -55.83 30.86
N LEU A 11 -21.66 -54.68 30.49
CA LEU A 11 -22.43 -53.78 31.37
C LEU A 11 -23.92 -54.02 31.19
N LYS A 12 -24.62 -54.41 32.28
CA LYS A 12 -26.09 -54.48 32.29
C LYS A 12 -26.64 -53.12 31.84
N PRO A 13 -27.71 -53.07 31.00
CA PRO A 13 -28.23 -51.84 30.39
C PRO A 13 -28.57 -50.72 31.41
N LYS A 14 -28.95 -51.07 32.65
CA LYS A 14 -29.18 -50.11 33.74
C LYS A 14 -27.85 -49.48 34.26
N THR A 15 -26.75 -50.23 34.23
CA THR A 15 -25.44 -49.71 34.67
C THR A 15 -24.85 -48.79 33.58
N LEU A 16 -24.96 -49.15 32.32
CA LEU A 16 -24.54 -48.30 31.20
C LEU A 16 -25.30 -46.97 31.20
N PHE A 17 -26.64 -47.01 31.38
CA PHE A 17 -27.45 -45.80 31.49
C PHE A 17 -27.02 -44.91 32.67
N ARG A 18 -26.79 -45.48 33.85
CA ARG A 18 -26.33 -44.72 35.04
C ARG A 18 -24.92 -44.11 34.81
N THR A 19 -24.00 -44.85 34.16
CA THR A 19 -22.66 -44.33 33.84
C THR A 19 -22.75 -43.17 32.83
N VAL A 20 -23.56 -43.30 31.81
CA VAL A 20 -23.79 -42.20 30.81
C VAL A 20 -24.38 -40.98 31.47
N VAL A 21 -25.40 -41.15 32.32
CA VAL A 21 -26.00 -40.04 33.09
C VAL A 21 -25.00 -39.37 34.04
N PHE A 22 -24.18 -40.16 34.72
CA PHE A 22 -23.15 -39.64 35.62
C PHE A 22 -22.05 -38.87 34.85
N VAL A 23 -21.60 -39.39 33.71
CA VAL A 23 -20.62 -38.70 32.85
C VAL A 23 -21.20 -37.39 32.28
N LEU A 24 -22.46 -37.40 31.87
CA LEU A 24 -23.13 -36.18 31.42
C LEU A 24 -23.33 -35.17 32.53
N ALA A 25 -23.66 -35.60 33.75
CA ALA A 25 -23.78 -34.72 34.92
C ALA A 25 -22.42 -34.14 35.33
N ALA A 26 -21.37 -34.96 35.36
CA ALA A 26 -20.01 -34.50 35.63
C ALA A 26 -19.48 -33.53 34.57
N ALA A 27 -19.76 -33.79 33.33
CA ALA A 27 -19.43 -32.87 32.21
C ALA A 27 -20.20 -31.54 32.30
N ALA A 28 -21.47 -31.60 32.68
CA ALA A 28 -22.29 -30.40 32.91
C ALA A 28 -21.77 -29.57 34.08
N LEU A 29 -21.39 -30.23 35.20
CA LEU A 29 -20.81 -29.59 36.35
C LEU A 29 -19.44 -28.95 36.05
N ALA A 30 -18.58 -29.68 35.33
CA ALA A 30 -17.27 -29.15 34.89
C ALA A 30 -17.45 -27.96 33.94
N LEU A 31 -18.43 -28.01 33.04
CA LEU A 31 -18.77 -26.90 32.14
C LEU A 31 -19.30 -25.70 32.95
N GLY A 32 -20.12 -25.95 33.97
CA GLY A 32 -20.62 -24.91 34.89
C GLY A 32 -19.51 -24.21 35.67
N VAL A 33 -18.60 -24.98 36.29
CA VAL A 33 -17.43 -24.43 37.02
C VAL A 33 -16.50 -23.65 36.07
N PHE A 34 -16.25 -24.20 34.88
CA PHE A 34 -15.45 -23.53 33.87
C PHE A 34 -16.12 -22.23 33.40
N SER A 35 -17.46 -22.24 33.24
CA SER A 35 -18.21 -21.05 32.86
C SER A 35 -18.14 -19.95 33.93
N VAL A 36 -18.24 -20.33 35.22
CA VAL A 36 -18.08 -19.39 36.36
C VAL A 36 -16.67 -18.81 36.37
N TYR A 37 -15.63 -19.60 36.14
CA TYR A 37 -14.25 -19.14 36.03
C TYR A 37 -14.07 -18.15 34.86
N VAL A 38 -14.61 -18.46 33.72
CA VAL A 38 -14.54 -17.58 32.51
C VAL A 38 -15.30 -16.27 32.73
N VAL A 39 -16.37 -16.30 33.51
CA VAL A 39 -17.21 -15.13 33.86
C VAL A 39 -16.52 -14.21 34.87
N SER A 40 -15.72 -14.77 35.81
CA SER A 40 -15.02 -13.97 36.83
C SER A 40 -13.87 -13.12 36.24
N GLU A 41 -13.36 -13.43 35.04
CA GLU A 41 -12.26 -12.73 34.39
C GLU A 41 -12.69 -12.03 33.08
N GLY A 42 -13.45 -10.91 33.17
CA GLY A 42 -13.59 -10.03 31.99
C GLY A 42 -14.97 -9.92 31.33
N LEU A 43 -16.04 -9.97 32.11
CA LEU A 43 -17.34 -9.46 31.63
C LEU A 43 -17.42 -7.94 31.77
N PRO A 44 -18.13 -7.24 30.86
CA PRO A 44 -18.42 -5.83 31.01
C PRO A 44 -19.19 -5.59 32.33
N SER A 45 -18.86 -4.51 33.03
CA SER A 45 -19.62 -4.08 34.21
C SER A 45 -21.02 -3.61 33.81
N LEU A 46 -21.97 -3.57 34.77
CA LEU A 46 -23.30 -3.01 34.53
C LEU A 46 -23.22 -1.55 34.03
N GLU A 47 -22.29 -0.76 34.57
CA GLU A 47 -22.04 0.62 34.16
C GLU A 47 -21.54 0.71 32.72
N GLU A 48 -20.68 -0.23 32.26
CA GLU A 48 -20.25 -0.32 30.87
C GLU A 48 -21.38 -0.78 29.93
N LEU A 49 -22.34 -1.56 30.44
CA LEU A 49 -23.52 -1.97 29.69
C LEU A 49 -24.52 -0.83 29.52
N GLU A 50 -24.73 -0.01 30.56
CA GLU A 50 -25.65 1.12 30.56
C GLU A 50 -25.10 2.36 29.83
N ASN A 51 -23.78 2.54 29.86
CA ASN A 51 -23.08 3.64 29.18
C ASN A 51 -21.94 3.12 28.32
N PRO A 52 -22.21 2.65 27.11
CA PRO A 52 -21.15 2.28 26.18
C PRO A 52 -20.23 3.49 25.95
N LYS A 53 -18.93 3.32 26.28
CA LYS A 53 -17.94 4.41 26.23
C LYS A 53 -17.96 5.10 24.87
N PRO A 54 -17.88 6.43 24.83
CA PRO A 54 -17.84 7.15 23.57
C PRO A 54 -16.65 6.68 22.74
N GLU A 55 -16.88 6.48 21.47
CA GLU A 55 -15.83 6.14 20.52
C GLU A 55 -14.92 7.35 20.35
N LEU A 56 -13.63 7.10 20.48
CA LEU A 56 -12.60 8.11 20.30
C LEU A 56 -11.88 7.87 18.99
N ALA A 57 -11.67 8.94 18.23
CA ALA A 57 -10.83 8.91 17.04
C ALA A 57 -9.39 8.47 17.41
N THR A 58 -8.81 7.59 16.61
CA THR A 58 -7.38 7.32 16.71
C THR A 58 -6.63 8.45 16.04
N ARG A 59 -5.72 9.08 16.77
CA ARG A 59 -4.90 10.18 16.27
C ARG A 59 -3.57 9.67 15.73
N VAL A 60 -3.19 10.15 14.56
CA VAL A 60 -1.88 9.90 13.95
C VAL A 60 -1.07 11.19 14.09
N LEU A 61 0.01 11.12 14.83
CA LEU A 61 0.85 12.27 15.16
C LEU A 61 2.14 12.25 14.36
N SER A 62 2.64 13.43 14.00
CA SER A 62 3.99 13.62 13.47
C SER A 62 5.04 13.36 14.54
N ALA A 63 6.30 13.36 14.17
CA ALA A 63 7.44 13.28 15.09
C ALA A 63 7.47 14.44 16.11
N GLU A 64 6.87 15.60 15.76
CA GLU A 64 6.75 16.76 16.62
C GLU A 64 5.48 16.73 17.52
N GLY A 65 4.65 15.70 17.39
CA GLY A 65 3.40 15.55 18.14
C GLY A 65 2.21 16.30 17.53
N GLU A 66 2.34 16.84 16.32
CA GLU A 66 1.23 17.46 15.61
C GLU A 66 0.30 16.39 15.02
N VAL A 67 -1.02 16.62 15.06
CA VAL A 67 -1.98 15.71 14.43
C VAL A 67 -1.88 15.84 12.90
N ILE A 68 -1.37 14.81 12.24
CA ILE A 68 -1.26 14.76 10.77
C ILE A 68 -2.49 14.11 10.15
N ASP A 69 -3.21 13.29 10.91
CA ASP A 69 -4.44 12.63 10.48
C ASP A 69 -5.19 12.00 11.67
N GLU A 70 -6.43 11.60 11.43
CA GLU A 70 -7.26 10.89 12.41
C GLU A 70 -8.02 9.75 11.73
N PHE A 71 -8.06 8.60 12.39
CA PHE A 71 -8.97 7.52 12.02
C PHE A 71 -10.23 7.66 12.86
N TYR A 72 -11.28 8.15 12.26
CA TYR A 72 -12.60 8.25 12.90
C TYR A 72 -13.69 7.81 11.94
N LEU A 73 -14.76 7.36 12.53
CA LEU A 73 -15.98 7.16 11.78
C LEU A 73 -16.59 8.55 11.55
N LYS A 74 -16.88 8.88 10.30
CA LYS A 74 -17.56 10.13 9.96
C LYS A 74 -18.75 10.30 10.88
N ARG A 75 -18.98 11.52 11.35
CA ARG A 75 -20.07 11.94 12.26
C ARG A 75 -21.16 10.87 12.32
N ARG A 76 -21.22 10.11 13.41
CA ARG A 76 -22.39 9.27 13.66
C ARG A 76 -23.57 10.20 13.77
N THR A 77 -24.37 10.23 12.74
CA THR A 77 -25.76 10.52 12.92
C THR A 77 -26.30 9.22 13.51
N TYR A 78 -26.41 9.16 14.84
CA TYR A 78 -27.08 8.06 15.51
C TYR A 78 -28.45 7.89 14.84
N LEU A 79 -28.74 6.70 14.36
CA LEU A 79 -29.95 6.41 13.65
C LEU A 79 -30.95 5.81 14.65
N PRO A 80 -31.94 6.59 15.14
CA PRO A 80 -32.96 6.08 16.03
C PRO A 80 -33.72 4.91 15.36
N PHE A 81 -34.26 3.98 16.16
CA PHE A 81 -34.90 2.79 15.64
C PHE A 81 -36.01 3.10 14.59
N ASP A 82 -36.79 4.14 14.81
CA ASP A 82 -37.87 4.58 13.91
C ASP A 82 -37.35 5.12 12.57
N SER A 83 -36.06 5.48 12.50
CA SER A 83 -35.42 5.94 11.29
C SER A 83 -34.71 4.81 10.51
N ILE A 84 -34.62 3.61 11.08
CA ILE A 84 -34.06 2.44 10.39
C ILE A 84 -35.09 1.90 9.39
N PRO A 85 -34.73 1.69 8.10
CA PRO A 85 -35.67 1.13 7.12
C PRO A 85 -36.18 -0.22 7.60
N LYS A 86 -37.52 -0.37 7.63
CA LYS A 86 -38.17 -1.62 8.03
C LYS A 86 -37.68 -2.81 7.21
N VAL A 87 -37.42 -2.58 5.92
CA VAL A 87 -36.89 -3.58 5.00
C VAL A 87 -35.51 -4.05 5.39
N PHE A 88 -34.64 -3.15 5.91
CA PHE A 88 -33.31 -3.53 6.42
C PHE A 88 -33.43 -4.45 7.64
N ILE A 89 -34.29 -4.11 8.60
CA ILE A 89 -34.58 -4.96 9.78
C ILE A 89 -35.08 -6.34 9.35
N GLN A 90 -36.02 -6.39 8.41
CA GLN A 90 -36.57 -7.65 7.88
C GLN A 90 -35.48 -8.51 7.22
N ALA A 91 -34.62 -7.91 6.38
CA ALA A 91 -33.53 -8.58 5.73
C ALA A 91 -32.51 -9.11 6.76
N LEU A 92 -32.19 -8.31 7.79
CA LEU A 92 -31.25 -8.66 8.87
C LEU A 92 -31.79 -9.87 9.66
N ILE A 93 -33.02 -9.80 10.14
CA ILE A 93 -33.65 -10.87 10.93
C ILE A 93 -33.78 -12.15 10.11
N ALA A 94 -34.27 -12.07 8.88
CA ALA A 94 -34.41 -13.23 8.00
C ALA A 94 -33.11 -13.98 7.75
N THR A 95 -31.99 -13.25 7.77
CA THR A 95 -30.67 -13.81 7.40
C THR A 95 -29.84 -14.22 8.62
N GLU A 96 -29.76 -13.35 9.62
CA GLU A 96 -28.86 -13.55 10.75
C GLU A 96 -29.54 -14.26 11.93
N ASP A 97 -30.82 -13.95 12.20
CA ASP A 97 -31.49 -14.44 13.41
C ASP A 97 -33.04 -14.49 13.32
N ARG A 98 -33.59 -15.49 12.62
CA ARG A 98 -35.00 -15.63 12.35
C ARG A 98 -35.89 -15.66 13.62
N GLU A 99 -35.34 -16.17 14.72
CA GLU A 99 -36.02 -16.27 16.01
C GLU A 99 -35.70 -15.12 16.96
N PHE A 100 -35.18 -13.99 16.44
CA PHE A 100 -34.69 -12.87 17.22
C PHE A 100 -35.66 -12.42 18.32
N TYR A 101 -36.95 -12.30 18.00
CA TYR A 101 -38.00 -11.87 18.94
C TYR A 101 -38.39 -12.95 19.96
N ASN A 102 -38.03 -14.22 19.73
CA ASN A 102 -38.51 -15.37 20.51
C ASN A 102 -37.46 -15.92 21.50
N HIS A 103 -36.24 -15.40 21.51
CA HIS A 103 -35.17 -15.84 22.44
C HIS A 103 -34.67 -14.70 23.32
N TRP A 104 -33.95 -15.05 24.36
CA TRP A 104 -33.39 -14.16 25.38
C TRP A 104 -31.86 -14.01 25.29
N GLY A 105 -31.33 -13.76 24.09
CA GLY A 105 -29.94 -13.53 23.76
C GLY A 105 -29.21 -14.75 23.22
N ILE A 106 -29.64 -15.95 23.56
CA ILE A 106 -29.11 -17.21 23.04
C ILE A 106 -30.23 -18.14 22.59
N HIS A 107 -29.97 -18.92 21.55
CA HIS A 107 -30.93 -19.91 21.02
C HIS A 107 -30.38 -21.33 21.25
N ILE A 108 -30.69 -21.92 22.43
CA ILE A 108 -30.12 -23.21 22.88
C ILE A 108 -30.38 -24.33 21.87
N ALA A 109 -31.63 -24.46 21.36
CA ALA A 109 -31.98 -25.50 20.41
C ALA A 109 -31.13 -25.40 19.11
N ARG A 110 -30.89 -24.18 18.62
CA ARG A 110 -30.05 -23.93 17.44
C ARG A 110 -28.57 -24.28 17.71
N ILE A 111 -28.07 -23.98 18.92
CA ILE A 111 -26.70 -24.35 19.35
C ILE A 111 -26.52 -25.86 19.37
N VAL A 112 -27.46 -26.61 19.98
CA VAL A 112 -27.42 -28.08 20.06
C VAL A 112 -27.51 -28.69 18.65
N LYS A 113 -28.42 -28.22 17.82
CA LYS A 113 -28.58 -28.65 16.42
C LYS A 113 -27.33 -28.41 15.59
N ALA A 114 -26.71 -27.24 15.74
CA ALA A 114 -25.48 -26.90 15.04
C ALA A 114 -24.28 -27.74 15.53
N ALA A 115 -24.15 -27.97 16.84
CA ALA A 115 -23.13 -28.83 17.42
C ALA A 115 -23.22 -30.27 16.92
N PHE A 116 -24.43 -30.85 16.90
CA PHE A 116 -24.69 -32.18 16.40
C PHE A 116 -24.39 -32.32 14.90
N LYS A 117 -24.78 -31.33 14.08
CA LYS A 117 -24.53 -31.31 12.63
C LYS A 117 -23.06 -31.12 12.30
N ASN A 118 -22.33 -30.31 13.07
CA ASN A 118 -20.88 -30.11 12.93
C ASN A 118 -20.12 -31.38 13.34
N LEU A 119 -20.55 -32.07 14.38
CA LEU A 119 -19.97 -33.35 14.81
C LEU A 119 -20.13 -34.42 13.72
N LEU A 120 -21.33 -34.54 13.11
CA LEU A 120 -21.59 -35.50 12.03
C LEU A 120 -20.82 -35.21 10.73
N ARG A 121 -20.50 -33.93 10.47
CA ARG A 121 -19.82 -33.50 9.22
C ARG A 121 -18.30 -33.33 9.38
N GLY A 122 -17.74 -33.47 10.57
CA GLY A 122 -16.31 -33.24 10.86
C GLY A 122 -15.79 -31.84 10.48
N ARG A 123 -16.70 -30.88 10.25
CA ARG A 123 -16.36 -29.49 9.87
C ARG A 123 -17.28 -28.50 10.59
N LEU A 124 -16.70 -27.39 11.05
CA LEU A 124 -17.43 -26.23 11.61
C LEU A 124 -18.14 -25.47 10.46
N SER A 125 -19.30 -25.94 10.01
CA SER A 125 -19.98 -25.47 8.81
C SER A 125 -21.16 -24.54 9.05
N GLN A 126 -21.70 -24.43 10.27
CA GLN A 126 -22.83 -23.55 10.57
C GLN A 126 -22.55 -22.70 11.84
N GLY A 127 -22.72 -21.38 11.73
CA GLY A 127 -22.75 -20.45 12.83
C GLY A 127 -24.16 -20.44 13.48
N ALA A 128 -24.21 -20.50 14.81
CA ALA A 128 -25.45 -20.43 15.59
C ALA A 128 -25.52 -19.17 16.47
N SER A 129 -24.78 -18.11 16.10
CA SER A 129 -24.73 -16.86 16.87
C SER A 129 -25.98 -16.02 16.59
N THR A 130 -26.57 -15.45 17.62
CA THR A 130 -27.68 -14.50 17.54
C THR A 130 -27.19 -13.08 17.24
N ILE A 131 -28.10 -12.18 16.82
CA ILE A 131 -27.81 -10.75 16.66
C ILE A 131 -27.27 -10.17 17.97
N THR A 132 -27.85 -10.52 19.11
CA THR A 132 -27.42 -10.05 20.44
C THR A 132 -26.00 -10.54 20.81
N GLN A 133 -25.62 -11.77 20.42
CA GLN A 133 -24.24 -12.26 20.59
C GLN A 133 -23.24 -11.52 19.69
N GLN A 134 -23.67 -11.18 18.48
CA GLN A 134 -22.85 -10.36 17.56
C GLN A 134 -22.69 -8.93 18.11
N LEU A 135 -23.77 -8.35 18.66
CA LEU A 135 -23.72 -7.04 19.32
C LEU A 135 -22.77 -7.06 20.53
N ALA A 136 -22.87 -8.07 21.40
CA ALA A 136 -21.96 -8.23 22.54
C ALA A 136 -20.50 -8.22 22.10
N ARG A 137 -20.16 -8.96 21.05
CA ARG A 137 -18.80 -8.99 20.49
C ARG A 137 -18.36 -7.64 19.92
N ASN A 138 -19.28 -6.87 19.33
CA ASN A 138 -18.97 -5.60 18.67
C ASN A 138 -18.83 -4.44 19.68
N LEU A 139 -19.56 -4.48 20.81
CA LEU A 139 -19.56 -3.41 21.80
C LEU A 139 -18.45 -3.53 22.85
N TYR A 140 -18.04 -4.75 23.21
CA TYR A 140 -17.17 -4.95 24.37
C TYR A 140 -15.84 -5.61 23.99
N VAL A 141 -14.76 -4.82 24.06
CA VAL A 141 -13.38 -5.24 23.73
C VAL A 141 -12.90 -6.39 24.64
N ASN A 142 -13.35 -6.42 25.90
CA ASN A 142 -12.99 -7.44 26.87
C ASN A 142 -13.43 -8.86 26.49
N ILE A 143 -14.36 -9.00 25.54
CA ILE A 143 -14.79 -10.31 25.01
C ILE A 143 -13.70 -10.94 24.14
N GLY A 144 -12.83 -10.14 23.53
CA GLY A 144 -11.70 -10.56 22.71
C GLY A 144 -12.10 -10.92 21.27
N LEU A 145 -11.15 -10.79 20.33
CA LEU A 145 -11.33 -11.11 18.90
C LEU A 145 -10.87 -12.53 18.54
N GLU A 146 -10.20 -13.25 19.47
CA GLU A 146 -9.70 -14.59 19.23
C GLU A 146 -10.82 -15.61 19.09
N ARG A 147 -10.70 -16.57 18.16
CA ARG A 147 -11.68 -17.64 17.94
C ARG A 147 -11.51 -18.74 19.00
N THR A 148 -11.77 -18.45 20.25
CA THR A 148 -11.66 -19.38 21.39
C THR A 148 -13.02 -19.80 21.91
N PHE A 149 -13.07 -20.94 22.60
CA PHE A 149 -14.28 -21.42 23.27
C PHE A 149 -14.69 -20.50 24.45
N THR A 150 -13.70 -19.97 25.18
CA THR A 150 -13.90 -19.01 26.28
C THR A 150 -14.60 -17.75 25.79
N ARG A 151 -14.19 -17.19 24.63
CA ARG A 151 -14.88 -16.06 24.01
C ARG A 151 -16.36 -16.36 23.76
N LYS A 152 -16.68 -17.56 23.23
CA LYS A 152 -18.08 -17.92 22.96
C LYS A 152 -18.95 -17.98 24.20
N ILE A 153 -18.39 -18.37 25.33
CA ILE A 153 -19.11 -18.32 26.61
C ILE A 153 -19.31 -16.87 27.03
N ARG A 154 -18.28 -16.03 26.97
CA ARG A 154 -18.42 -14.59 27.28
C ARG A 154 -19.46 -13.90 26.40
N GLU A 155 -19.41 -14.12 25.08
CA GLU A 155 -20.45 -13.63 24.15
C GLU A 155 -21.84 -14.04 24.57
N ALA A 156 -22.04 -15.30 24.97
CA ALA A 156 -23.35 -15.82 25.37
C ALA A 156 -23.86 -15.18 26.68
N VAL A 157 -23.00 -15.09 27.69
CA VAL A 157 -23.35 -14.48 28.99
C VAL A 157 -23.66 -12.99 28.83
N THR A 158 -22.81 -12.25 28.09
CA THR A 158 -23.02 -10.82 27.82
C THR A 158 -24.31 -10.60 26.99
N ALA A 159 -24.61 -11.48 26.01
CA ALA A 159 -25.83 -11.39 25.25
C ALA A 159 -27.09 -11.51 26.14
N VAL A 160 -27.06 -12.41 27.14
CA VAL A 160 -28.14 -12.52 28.12
C VAL A 160 -28.25 -11.26 28.98
N GLN A 161 -27.14 -10.67 29.36
CA GLN A 161 -27.13 -9.40 30.14
C GLN A 161 -27.73 -8.26 29.31
N ILE A 162 -27.34 -8.12 28.02
CA ILE A 162 -27.89 -7.14 27.10
C ILE A 162 -29.40 -7.28 26.97
N GLU A 163 -29.93 -8.49 26.81
CA GLU A 163 -31.38 -8.74 26.69
C GLU A 163 -32.16 -8.46 27.99
N ARG A 164 -31.48 -8.45 29.14
CA ARG A 164 -32.08 -8.02 30.42
C ARG A 164 -32.10 -6.51 30.60
N THR A 165 -31.19 -5.81 29.93
CA THR A 165 -31.00 -4.35 30.05
C THR A 165 -31.76 -3.58 28.99
N TYR A 166 -31.83 -4.11 27.76
CA TYR A 166 -32.38 -3.45 26.59
C TYR A 166 -33.57 -4.20 25.98
N THR A 167 -34.50 -3.46 25.42
CA THR A 167 -35.58 -4.01 24.60
C THR A 167 -35.06 -4.53 23.27
N LYS A 168 -35.83 -5.36 22.59
CA LYS A 168 -35.50 -5.88 21.24
C LYS A 168 -35.21 -4.76 20.23
N ASN A 169 -36.02 -3.69 20.27
CA ASN A 169 -35.82 -2.54 19.38
C ASN A 169 -34.55 -1.79 19.66
N GLU A 170 -34.21 -1.57 20.92
CA GLU A 170 -32.95 -0.95 21.34
C GLU A 170 -31.74 -1.82 20.94
N ILE A 171 -31.84 -3.15 21.04
CA ILE A 171 -30.80 -4.07 20.59
C ILE A 171 -30.58 -3.97 19.09
N LEU A 172 -31.64 -3.89 18.27
CA LEU A 172 -31.55 -3.69 16.82
C LEU A 172 -30.98 -2.32 16.48
N GLU A 173 -31.37 -1.29 17.23
CA GLU A 173 -30.85 0.06 17.08
C GLU A 173 -29.34 0.11 17.35
N LEU A 174 -28.90 -0.42 18.50
CA LEU A 174 -27.48 -0.52 18.85
C LEU A 174 -26.70 -1.34 17.83
N TYR A 175 -27.23 -2.49 17.41
CA TYR A 175 -26.59 -3.33 16.41
C TYR A 175 -26.42 -2.60 15.07
N THR A 176 -27.49 -1.99 14.58
CA THR A 176 -27.50 -1.28 13.29
C THR A 176 -26.54 -0.09 13.28
N ASN A 177 -26.36 0.57 14.43
CA ASN A 177 -25.44 1.69 14.57
C ASN A 177 -23.97 1.26 14.80
N THR A 178 -23.71 -0.02 15.11
CA THR A 178 -22.36 -0.46 15.50
C THR A 178 -21.72 -1.47 14.57
N VAL A 179 -22.52 -2.23 13.82
CA VAL A 179 -22.00 -3.32 12.98
C VAL A 179 -21.12 -2.81 11.85
N TYR A 180 -20.06 -3.56 11.54
CA TYR A 180 -19.10 -3.22 10.50
C TYR A 180 -19.51 -3.77 9.14
N PHE A 181 -19.63 -2.89 8.15
CA PHE A 181 -20.05 -3.20 6.77
C PHE A 181 -18.87 -3.30 5.77
N GLY A 182 -17.62 -3.21 6.20
CA GLY A 182 -16.46 -3.12 5.30
C GLY A 182 -16.13 -1.68 4.90
N ARG A 183 -14.99 -1.48 4.24
CA ARG A 183 -14.50 -0.17 3.78
C ARG A 183 -14.38 0.91 4.88
N GLY A 184 -14.29 0.51 6.15
CA GLY A 184 -14.33 1.45 7.26
C GLY A 184 -15.73 1.94 7.64
N ALA A 185 -16.81 1.40 7.04
CA ALA A 185 -18.18 1.75 7.36
C ALA A 185 -18.67 0.99 8.60
N HIS A 186 -18.89 1.69 9.68
CA HIS A 186 -19.57 1.21 10.88
C HIS A 186 -20.94 1.90 11.02
N GLY A 187 -21.96 1.10 11.21
CA GLY A 187 -23.35 1.56 11.24
C GLY A 187 -23.97 1.77 9.86
N LEU A 188 -25.30 1.64 9.81
CA LEU A 188 -26.09 1.68 8.57
C LEU A 188 -26.03 3.05 7.89
N GLN A 189 -26.02 4.15 8.64
CA GLN A 189 -25.93 5.50 8.08
C GLN A 189 -24.67 5.66 7.22
N VAL A 190 -23.53 5.31 7.79
CA VAL A 190 -22.21 5.42 7.11
C VAL A 190 -22.16 4.44 5.93
N ALA A 191 -22.70 3.24 6.09
CA ALA A 191 -22.73 2.25 5.02
C ALA A 191 -23.60 2.70 3.83
N ALA A 192 -24.78 3.26 4.08
CA ALA A 192 -25.68 3.77 3.04
C ALA A 192 -25.02 4.92 2.24
N GLU A 193 -24.40 5.85 2.93
CA GLU A 193 -23.66 6.95 2.31
C GLU A 193 -22.46 6.44 1.49
N MET A 194 -21.65 5.55 2.08
CA MET A 194 -20.42 5.08 1.48
C MET A 194 -20.64 4.17 0.27
N TYR A 195 -21.63 3.28 0.34
CA TYR A 195 -21.86 2.34 -0.74
C TYR A 195 -22.78 2.89 -1.84
N PHE A 196 -23.69 3.81 -1.49
CA PHE A 196 -24.75 4.24 -2.39
C PHE A 196 -24.93 5.76 -2.50
N ASN A 197 -24.21 6.56 -1.69
CA ASN A 197 -24.40 8.00 -1.55
C ASN A 197 -25.88 8.36 -1.27
N LYS A 198 -26.51 7.61 -0.36
CA LYS A 198 -27.91 7.74 0.01
C LYS A 198 -28.05 7.82 1.53
N SER A 199 -29.13 8.43 1.99
CA SER A 199 -29.60 8.23 3.37
C SER A 199 -30.16 6.81 3.54
N PRO A 200 -30.17 6.22 4.75
CA PRO A 200 -30.74 4.89 4.98
C PRO A 200 -32.18 4.75 4.50
N GLN A 201 -33.00 5.79 4.64
CA GLN A 201 -34.41 5.81 4.24
C GLN A 201 -34.61 5.69 2.73
N GLU A 202 -33.62 6.07 1.93
CA GLU A 202 -33.64 6.00 0.46
C GLU A 202 -33.15 4.66 -0.10
N LEU A 203 -32.71 3.75 0.77
CA LEU A 203 -32.23 2.45 0.35
C LEU A 203 -33.37 1.59 -0.22
N SER A 204 -33.15 1.05 -1.40
CA SER A 204 -34.05 0.04 -2.00
C SER A 204 -33.91 -1.31 -1.29
N VAL A 205 -34.88 -2.20 -1.51
CA VAL A 205 -34.90 -3.59 -0.99
C VAL A 205 -33.57 -4.31 -1.39
N ALA A 206 -33.15 -4.16 -2.65
CA ALA A 206 -31.93 -4.79 -3.16
C ALA A 206 -30.66 -4.26 -2.49
N GLU A 207 -30.61 -2.96 -2.17
CA GLU A 207 -29.49 -2.32 -1.48
C GLU A 207 -29.44 -2.72 0.00
N CYS A 208 -30.60 -2.78 0.69
CA CYS A 208 -30.71 -3.31 2.05
C CYS A 208 -30.22 -4.76 2.13
N ALA A 209 -30.68 -5.62 1.20
CA ALA A 209 -30.24 -7.00 1.11
C ALA A 209 -28.75 -7.13 0.78
N PHE A 210 -28.20 -6.22 0.00
CA PHE A 210 -26.78 -6.17 -0.27
C PHE A 210 -25.98 -5.84 1.01
N LEU A 211 -26.36 -4.80 1.76
CA LEU A 211 -25.69 -4.42 3.00
C LEU A 211 -25.73 -5.55 4.05
N VAL A 212 -26.90 -6.21 4.22
CA VAL A 212 -27.00 -7.37 5.11
C VAL A 212 -26.12 -8.52 4.61
N GLY A 213 -26.05 -8.73 3.30
CA GLY A 213 -25.24 -9.78 2.69
C GLY A 213 -23.76 -9.67 3.00
N ILE A 214 -23.20 -8.47 3.09
CA ILE A 214 -21.76 -8.25 3.33
C ILE A 214 -21.36 -8.41 4.80
N LEU A 215 -22.31 -8.42 5.76
CA LEU A 215 -22.01 -8.53 7.19
C LEU A 215 -21.22 -9.79 7.56
N GLN A 216 -21.43 -10.90 6.87
CA GLN A 216 -20.73 -12.15 7.18
C GLN A 216 -19.23 -12.13 6.89
N ARG A 217 -18.80 -11.37 5.87
CA ARG A 217 -17.38 -11.28 5.45
C ARG A 217 -17.08 -9.87 4.90
N PRO A 218 -17.12 -8.83 5.72
CA PRO A 218 -16.96 -7.46 5.26
C PRO A 218 -15.67 -7.23 4.46
N GLY A 219 -14.56 -7.84 4.88
CA GLY A 219 -13.26 -7.70 4.22
C GLY A 219 -13.16 -8.28 2.79
N LEU A 220 -14.06 -9.20 2.39
CA LEU A 220 -14.12 -9.70 1.01
C LEU A 220 -14.78 -8.69 0.06
N HIS A 221 -15.58 -7.78 0.58
CA HIS A 221 -16.40 -6.84 -0.18
C HIS A 221 -15.78 -5.44 -0.24
N GLU A 222 -14.61 -5.25 0.38
CA GLU A 222 -13.85 -3.99 0.32
C GLU A 222 -13.36 -3.65 -1.09
N ASN A 223 -13.25 -4.65 -1.97
CA ASN A 223 -12.75 -4.50 -3.32
C ASN A 223 -13.85 -4.76 -4.35
N LEU A 224 -14.05 -3.85 -5.31
CA LEU A 224 -14.95 -4.03 -6.46
C LEU A 224 -14.66 -5.31 -7.28
N ARG A 225 -13.45 -5.87 -7.15
CA ARG A 225 -13.07 -7.16 -7.77
C ARG A 225 -13.96 -8.33 -7.36
N ASN A 226 -14.59 -8.25 -6.18
CA ASN A 226 -15.47 -9.29 -5.64
C ASN A 226 -16.97 -8.98 -5.81
N TYR A 227 -17.30 -8.05 -6.70
CA TYR A 227 -18.69 -7.59 -6.92
C TYR A 227 -19.67 -8.75 -7.16
N GLN A 228 -19.32 -9.74 -8.01
CA GLN A 228 -20.18 -10.90 -8.28
C GLN A 228 -20.44 -11.76 -7.03
N ALA A 229 -19.43 -11.92 -6.16
CA ALA A 229 -19.60 -12.62 -4.90
C ALA A 229 -20.57 -11.87 -3.96
N SER A 230 -20.53 -10.55 -3.97
CA SER A 230 -21.44 -9.69 -3.22
C SER A 230 -22.88 -9.79 -3.73
N LEU A 231 -23.08 -9.80 -5.05
CA LEU A 231 -24.39 -10.02 -5.65
C LEU A 231 -24.97 -11.41 -5.30
N ASN A 232 -24.14 -12.44 -5.36
CA ASN A 232 -24.57 -13.79 -4.99
C ASN A 232 -25.00 -13.82 -3.52
N ARG A 233 -24.28 -13.12 -2.65
CA ARG A 233 -24.65 -13.04 -1.23
C ARG A 233 -25.92 -12.24 -1.00
N ARG A 234 -26.13 -11.11 -1.69
CA ARG A 234 -27.40 -10.38 -1.72
C ARG A 234 -28.56 -11.31 -2.08
N ASN A 235 -28.41 -12.12 -3.12
CA ASN A 235 -29.45 -13.03 -3.57
C ASN A 235 -29.79 -14.11 -2.52
N VAL A 236 -28.82 -14.53 -1.70
CA VAL A 236 -29.10 -15.40 -0.55
C VAL A 236 -29.94 -14.68 0.50
N VAL A 237 -29.68 -13.41 0.78
CA VAL A 237 -30.48 -12.59 1.70
C VAL A 237 -31.91 -12.45 1.17
N LEU A 238 -32.09 -12.10 -0.11
CA LEU A 238 -33.39 -12.00 -0.74
C LEU A 238 -34.18 -13.32 -0.66
N LEU A 239 -33.50 -14.47 -0.84
CA LEU A 239 -34.13 -15.77 -0.70
C LEU A 239 -34.59 -16.02 0.75
N SER A 240 -33.77 -15.66 1.74
CA SER A 240 -34.19 -15.73 3.15
C SER A 240 -35.40 -14.86 3.45
N MET A 241 -35.49 -13.67 2.81
CA MET A 241 -36.69 -12.81 2.94
C MET A 241 -37.94 -13.42 2.33
N VAL A 242 -37.85 -14.22 1.24
CA VAL A 242 -38.95 -15.00 0.69
C VAL A 242 -39.40 -16.08 1.69
N GLU A 243 -38.43 -16.85 2.22
CA GLU A 243 -38.71 -17.93 3.17
C GLU A 243 -39.44 -17.44 4.44
N GLU A 244 -39.17 -16.18 4.87
CA GLU A 244 -39.86 -15.53 6.01
C GLU A 244 -41.10 -14.74 5.58
N GLY A 245 -41.48 -14.73 4.31
CA GLY A 245 -42.68 -14.06 3.81
C GLY A 245 -42.59 -12.53 3.73
N TYR A 246 -41.43 -11.96 3.84
CA TYR A 246 -41.22 -10.49 3.75
C TYR A 246 -41.29 -9.97 2.32
N ILE A 247 -40.94 -10.80 1.33
CA ILE A 247 -41.13 -10.52 -0.11
C ILE A 247 -41.70 -11.73 -0.82
N THR A 248 -42.38 -11.52 -1.95
CA THR A 248 -42.93 -12.61 -2.77
C THR A 248 -41.86 -13.19 -3.72
N ASP A 249 -42.13 -14.40 -4.26
CA ASP A 249 -41.31 -15.02 -5.30
C ASP A 249 -41.18 -14.13 -6.55
N GLN A 250 -42.26 -13.42 -6.92
CA GLN A 250 -42.25 -12.50 -8.04
C GLN A 250 -41.31 -11.30 -7.78
N GLN A 251 -41.37 -10.74 -6.58
CA GLN A 251 -40.44 -9.67 -6.16
C GLN A 251 -38.97 -10.16 -6.14
N TYR A 252 -38.74 -11.36 -5.63
CA TYR A 252 -37.42 -11.98 -5.65
C TYR A 252 -36.86 -12.12 -7.07
N ALA A 253 -37.69 -12.63 -8.02
CA ALA A 253 -37.29 -12.80 -9.41
C ALA A 253 -36.86 -11.48 -10.07
N ALA A 254 -37.54 -10.39 -9.75
CA ALA A 254 -37.19 -9.04 -10.21
C ALA A 254 -35.93 -8.50 -9.51
N LEU A 255 -35.86 -8.59 -8.18
CA LEU A 255 -34.80 -8.01 -7.37
C LEU A 255 -33.44 -8.70 -7.58
N LYS A 256 -33.43 -10.02 -7.82
CA LYS A 256 -32.16 -10.76 -8.04
C LYS A 256 -31.46 -10.34 -9.32
N THR A 257 -32.16 -9.81 -10.30
CA THR A 257 -31.58 -9.32 -11.56
C THR A 257 -31.28 -7.83 -11.54
N THR A 258 -31.77 -7.10 -10.52
CA THR A 258 -31.51 -5.66 -10.37
C THR A 258 -30.02 -5.40 -10.13
N PRO A 259 -29.36 -4.59 -10.96
CA PRO A 259 -27.96 -4.23 -10.73
C PRO A 259 -27.82 -3.37 -9.48
N ILE A 260 -26.74 -3.56 -8.73
CA ILE A 260 -26.36 -2.70 -7.61
C ILE A 260 -25.29 -1.74 -8.11
N ILE A 261 -25.62 -0.46 -8.14
CA ILE A 261 -24.67 0.58 -8.51
C ILE A 261 -23.99 1.08 -7.25
N LEU A 262 -22.74 0.68 -7.09
CA LEU A 262 -21.92 1.15 -5.98
C LEU A 262 -21.31 2.50 -6.36
N THR A 263 -21.47 3.50 -5.52
CA THR A 263 -20.71 4.74 -5.61
C THR A 263 -19.24 4.48 -5.31
N GLN A 264 -18.35 5.12 -6.06
CA GLN A 264 -16.98 5.29 -5.59
C GLN A 264 -17.07 6.19 -4.35
N PRO A 265 -16.30 5.92 -3.30
CA PRO A 265 -16.30 6.80 -2.15
C PRO A 265 -15.89 8.20 -2.63
N GLU A 266 -16.86 9.07 -2.85
CA GLU A 266 -16.61 10.49 -2.79
C GLU A 266 -16.16 10.73 -1.35
N GLU A 267 -14.96 11.21 -1.24
CA GLU A 267 -14.26 11.74 -0.09
C GLU A 267 -15.07 11.82 1.20
N THR A 268 -15.08 10.71 1.91
CA THR A 268 -15.40 10.79 3.33
C THR A 268 -14.41 11.79 3.93
N THR A 269 -14.92 12.82 4.54
CA THR A 269 -14.20 13.88 5.24
C THR A 269 -13.36 13.31 6.41
N LEU A 270 -12.38 12.53 6.07
CA LEU A 270 -11.21 12.28 6.88
C LEU A 270 -10.48 13.63 6.93
N GLY A 271 -9.99 14.06 8.09
CA GLY A 271 -9.34 15.35 8.27
C GLY A 271 -8.35 15.72 7.18
N LYS A 272 -7.88 16.97 7.12
CA LYS A 272 -6.87 17.38 6.14
C LYS A 272 -5.58 16.59 6.40
N SER A 273 -5.40 15.46 5.75
CA SER A 273 -4.14 14.73 5.82
C SER A 273 -3.10 15.42 4.96
N VAL A 274 -1.96 15.75 5.55
CA VAL A 274 -0.81 16.28 4.81
C VAL A 274 0.00 15.17 4.14
N ALA A 275 -0.18 13.91 4.60
CA ALA A 275 0.57 12.73 4.15
C ALA A 275 -0.35 11.51 3.92
N PRO A 276 -1.35 11.58 3.03
CA PRO A 276 -2.41 10.56 2.93
C PRO A 276 -1.89 9.15 2.61
N HIS A 277 -0.88 9.02 1.75
CA HIS A 277 -0.28 7.71 1.43
C HIS A 277 0.54 7.12 2.58
N PHE A 278 1.20 7.96 3.37
CA PHE A 278 1.94 7.54 4.55
C PHE A 278 0.98 7.01 5.63
N VAL A 279 -0.10 7.74 5.89
CA VAL A 279 -1.13 7.33 6.85
C VAL A 279 -1.84 6.05 6.41
N GLU A 280 -2.15 5.91 5.11
CA GLU A 280 -2.75 4.68 4.57
C GLU A 280 -1.77 3.50 4.66
N MET A 281 -0.48 3.71 4.43
CA MET A 281 0.56 2.70 4.66
C MET A 281 0.57 2.22 6.12
N ILE A 282 0.53 3.14 7.09
CA ILE A 282 0.43 2.80 8.52
C ILE A 282 -0.84 1.99 8.79
N ARG A 283 -2.00 2.44 8.29
CA ARG A 283 -3.25 1.70 8.47
C ARG A 283 -3.14 0.26 7.93
N GLN A 284 -2.52 0.08 6.77
CA GLN A 284 -2.31 -1.26 6.19
C GLN A 284 -1.34 -2.10 7.03
N GLN A 285 -0.25 -1.52 7.54
CA GLN A 285 0.67 -2.22 8.43
C GLN A 285 -0.02 -2.71 9.70
N LEU A 286 -0.86 -1.87 10.31
CA LEU A 286 -1.59 -2.20 11.54
C LEU A 286 -2.69 -3.24 11.31
N THR A 287 -3.37 -3.21 10.16
CA THR A 287 -4.52 -4.09 9.89
C THR A 287 -4.15 -5.40 9.20
N ARG A 288 -3.13 -5.40 8.33
CA ARG A 288 -2.80 -6.52 7.43
C ARG A 288 -1.33 -6.92 7.43
N GLY A 289 -0.46 -6.14 8.07
CA GLY A 289 0.98 -6.39 8.07
C GLY A 289 1.34 -7.70 8.76
N ASP A 290 2.47 -8.28 8.35
CA ASP A 290 3.00 -9.53 8.91
C ASP A 290 3.89 -9.29 10.14
N ASP A 291 4.09 -8.04 10.54
CA ASP A 291 4.89 -7.68 11.70
C ASP A 291 4.25 -8.22 12.98
N LYS A 292 5.01 -9.11 13.64
CA LYS A 292 4.58 -9.76 14.88
C LYS A 292 4.52 -8.78 16.05
N ALA A 293 5.37 -7.76 16.08
CA ALA A 293 5.39 -6.75 17.13
C ALA A 293 4.13 -5.87 17.09
N LEU A 294 3.59 -5.62 15.88
CA LEU A 294 2.34 -4.89 15.70
C LEU A 294 1.08 -5.76 15.82
N ALA A 295 1.22 -7.07 15.99
CA ALA A 295 0.06 -7.99 16.06
C ALA A 295 -0.88 -7.68 17.26
N VAL A 296 -0.35 -7.12 18.34
CA VAL A 296 -1.15 -6.71 19.51
C VAL A 296 -2.18 -5.63 19.13
N ILE A 297 -1.86 -4.74 18.18
CA ILE A 297 -2.73 -3.65 17.76
C ILE A 297 -3.97 -4.16 17.01
N ARG A 298 -3.90 -5.34 16.40
CA ARG A 298 -5.06 -5.95 15.70
C ARG A 298 -6.20 -6.34 16.62
N ARG A 299 -6.00 -6.29 17.95
CA ARG A 299 -7.05 -6.47 18.95
C ARG A 299 -7.89 -5.20 19.15
N TYR A 300 -7.39 -4.06 18.68
CA TYR A 300 -8.03 -2.75 18.80
C TYR A 300 -8.72 -2.38 17.49
N ASP A 301 -9.81 -1.65 17.60
CA ASP A 301 -10.48 -1.01 16.48
C ASP A 301 -9.86 0.38 16.26
N LEU A 302 -9.12 0.53 15.16
CA LEU A 302 -8.45 1.79 14.81
C LEU A 302 -9.41 2.98 14.70
N PHE A 303 -10.71 2.75 14.56
CA PHE A 303 -11.70 3.81 14.38
C PHE A 303 -12.50 4.14 15.64
N ARG A 304 -12.30 3.37 16.73
CA ARG A 304 -13.13 3.45 17.93
C ARG A 304 -12.35 3.56 19.24
N ASP A 305 -11.21 2.92 19.30
CA ASP A 305 -10.55 2.72 20.59
C ASP A 305 -9.66 3.89 21.01
N GLY A 306 -9.57 4.93 20.15
CA GLY A 306 -8.87 6.17 20.50
C GLY A 306 -7.39 5.96 20.72
N LEU A 307 -6.75 5.18 19.86
CA LEU A 307 -5.30 5.00 19.91
C LEU A 307 -4.58 6.31 19.59
N VAL A 308 -3.36 6.44 20.10
CA VAL A 308 -2.44 7.51 19.73
C VAL A 308 -1.24 6.88 19.04
N ILE A 309 -1.07 7.15 17.73
CA ILE A 309 -0.01 6.60 16.91
C ILE A 309 1.03 7.70 16.68
N TYR A 310 2.17 7.57 17.33
CA TYR A 310 3.33 8.43 17.12
C TYR A 310 4.11 7.90 15.93
N THR A 311 4.38 8.77 14.96
CA THR A 311 5.08 8.42 13.73
C THR A 311 6.40 9.13 13.60
N THR A 312 7.25 8.63 12.69
CA THR A 312 8.53 9.24 12.37
C THR A 312 8.43 10.41 11.39
N LEU A 313 7.22 10.66 10.82
CA LEU A 313 7.02 11.69 9.81
C LEU A 313 7.20 13.09 10.41
N ASN A 314 8.01 13.92 9.75
CA ASN A 314 8.14 15.33 10.09
C ASN A 314 7.17 16.17 9.24
N ALA A 315 6.24 16.91 9.88
CA ALA A 315 5.19 17.64 9.19
C ALA A 315 5.73 18.71 8.22
N ARG A 316 6.79 19.42 8.58
CA ARG A 316 7.44 20.43 7.72
C ARG A 316 8.13 19.80 6.53
N MET A 317 8.89 18.71 6.75
CA MET A 317 9.54 17.99 5.65
C MET A 317 8.51 17.42 4.69
N GLN A 318 7.37 16.94 5.20
CA GLN A 318 6.28 16.48 4.35
C GLN A 318 5.71 17.61 3.49
N GLU A 319 5.51 18.80 4.06
CA GLU A 319 5.07 19.95 3.29
C GLU A 319 6.08 20.32 2.20
N TYR A 320 7.38 20.33 2.52
CA TYR A 320 8.43 20.58 1.54
C TYR A 320 8.50 19.52 0.44
N ALA A 321 8.18 18.27 0.76
CA ALA A 321 8.07 17.20 -0.23
C ALA A 321 6.89 17.43 -1.19
N ASN A 322 5.73 17.78 -0.65
CA ASN A 322 4.54 18.13 -1.45
C ASN A 322 4.82 19.31 -2.37
N GLN A 323 5.39 20.40 -1.84
CA GLN A 323 5.78 21.58 -2.62
C GLN A 323 6.81 21.25 -3.70
N GLY A 324 7.84 20.46 -3.38
CA GLY A 324 8.88 20.08 -4.33
C GLY A 324 8.34 19.27 -5.53
N VAL A 325 7.37 18.39 -5.26
CA VAL A 325 6.64 17.64 -6.29
C VAL A 325 5.77 18.56 -7.13
N GLU A 326 4.94 19.40 -6.51
CA GLU A 326 4.01 20.29 -7.19
C GLU A 326 4.74 21.30 -8.09
N GLU A 327 5.76 21.98 -7.55
CA GLU A 327 6.56 22.98 -8.28
C GLU A 327 7.21 22.38 -9.52
N HIS A 328 7.72 21.14 -9.42
CA HIS A 328 8.35 20.50 -10.57
C HIS A 328 7.30 20.03 -11.57
N LEU A 329 6.27 19.32 -11.12
CA LEU A 329 5.28 18.73 -12.02
C LEU A 329 4.44 19.77 -12.74
N LYS A 330 4.19 20.96 -12.16
CA LYS A 330 3.42 22.05 -12.79
C LYS A 330 3.94 22.39 -14.21
N THR A 331 5.25 22.46 -14.36
CA THR A 331 5.89 22.72 -15.65
C THR A 331 6.16 21.46 -16.44
N PHE A 332 6.64 20.42 -15.78
CA PHE A 332 7.07 19.19 -16.39
C PHE A 332 5.91 18.41 -17.04
N GLN A 333 4.75 18.33 -16.37
CA GLN A 333 3.53 17.75 -16.95
C GLN A 333 3.05 18.51 -18.18
N ARG A 334 3.07 19.85 -18.13
CA ARG A 334 2.67 20.68 -19.26
C ARG A 334 3.57 20.44 -20.48
N ASP A 335 4.89 20.37 -20.26
CA ASP A 335 5.85 20.17 -21.33
C ASP A 335 5.75 18.76 -21.91
N PHE A 336 5.54 17.75 -21.06
CA PHE A 336 5.25 16.39 -21.51
C PHE A 336 3.95 16.33 -22.32
N SER A 337 2.87 16.95 -21.85
CA SER A 337 1.58 16.95 -22.56
C SER A 337 1.66 17.61 -23.95
N ARG A 338 2.59 18.54 -24.15
CA ARG A 338 2.87 19.12 -25.47
C ARG A 338 3.68 18.18 -26.36
N ALA A 339 4.59 17.41 -25.78
CA ALA A 339 5.47 16.50 -26.53
C ALA A 339 4.79 15.16 -26.86
N TRP A 340 3.93 14.66 -25.99
CA TRP A 340 3.21 13.40 -26.22
C TRP A 340 2.13 13.56 -27.27
N ARG A 341 2.10 12.64 -28.25
CA ARG A 341 1.07 12.58 -29.29
C ARG A 341 0.40 11.21 -29.27
N TRP A 342 -0.92 11.21 -29.39
CA TRP A 342 -1.71 9.99 -29.53
C TRP A 342 -1.75 9.47 -30.98
N ASP A 343 -1.29 10.28 -31.94
CA ASP A 343 -1.20 9.91 -33.34
C ASP A 343 -0.33 8.64 -33.51
N GLY A 344 -0.81 7.70 -34.29
CA GLY A 344 -0.16 6.38 -34.46
C GLY A 344 -0.26 5.43 -33.26
N LYS A 345 -0.95 5.81 -32.16
CA LYS A 345 -1.12 4.99 -30.94
C LYS A 345 -2.57 4.58 -30.70
N THR A 346 -3.37 4.47 -31.78
CA THR A 346 -4.81 4.19 -31.69
C THR A 346 -5.12 2.87 -30.97
N ALA A 347 -4.33 1.83 -31.20
CA ALA A 347 -4.51 0.54 -30.52
C ALA A 347 -4.29 0.66 -29.00
N LEU A 348 -3.26 1.38 -28.58
CA LEU A 348 -2.97 1.67 -27.17
C LEU A 348 -4.11 2.47 -26.53
N LEU A 349 -4.55 3.55 -27.19
CA LEU A 349 -5.64 4.38 -26.70
C LEU A 349 -6.94 3.58 -26.54
N ASN A 350 -7.30 2.78 -27.55
CA ASN A 350 -8.49 1.94 -27.50
C ASN A 350 -8.46 0.95 -26.35
N ASP A 351 -7.31 0.31 -26.08
CA ASP A 351 -7.16 -0.61 -24.96
C ASP A 351 -7.29 0.11 -23.62
N ILE A 352 -6.66 1.28 -23.45
CA ILE A 352 -6.75 2.08 -22.21
C ILE A 352 -8.21 2.53 -21.98
N VAL A 353 -8.88 3.06 -23.00
CA VAL A 353 -10.28 3.49 -22.92
C VAL A 353 -11.18 2.31 -22.58
N GLU A 354 -10.96 1.16 -23.22
CA GLU A 354 -11.75 -0.04 -22.94
C GLU A 354 -11.55 -0.56 -21.50
N ARG A 355 -10.33 -0.56 -20.99
CA ARG A 355 -10.04 -0.90 -19.58
C ARG A 355 -10.70 0.08 -18.62
N ALA A 356 -10.63 1.39 -18.92
CA ALA A 356 -11.28 2.42 -18.13
C ALA A 356 -12.82 2.23 -18.09
N ILE A 357 -13.44 1.88 -19.21
CA ILE A 357 -14.88 1.56 -19.28
C ILE A 357 -15.20 0.30 -18.48
N LYS A 358 -14.41 -0.78 -18.65
CA LYS A 358 -14.62 -2.06 -17.97
C LYS A 358 -14.45 -1.96 -16.46
N ALA A 359 -13.68 -1.01 -15.97
CA ALA A 359 -13.48 -0.75 -14.54
C ALA A 359 -14.64 0.04 -13.90
N ARG A 360 -15.54 0.62 -14.69
CA ARG A 360 -16.66 1.43 -14.18
C ARG A 360 -17.70 0.56 -13.46
N PRO A 361 -18.24 1.03 -12.32
CA PRO A 361 -19.27 0.31 -11.59
C PRO A 361 -20.53 0.00 -12.43
N ASP A 362 -20.97 0.96 -13.25
CA ASP A 362 -22.14 0.79 -14.13
C ASP A 362 -21.93 -0.30 -15.20
N TYR A 363 -20.71 -0.41 -15.75
CA TYR A 363 -20.33 -1.48 -16.68
C TYR A 363 -20.24 -2.85 -15.99
N VAL A 364 -19.65 -2.89 -14.78
CA VAL A 364 -19.50 -4.14 -14.01
C VAL A 364 -20.87 -4.71 -13.63
N ALA A 365 -21.81 -3.82 -13.25
CA ALA A 365 -23.18 -4.18 -12.85
C ALA A 365 -24.10 -4.56 -14.01
N ALA A 366 -23.77 -4.15 -15.25
CA ALA A 366 -24.64 -4.29 -16.40
C ALA A 366 -24.73 -5.73 -16.95
N SER A 367 -25.87 -6.08 -17.57
CA SER A 367 -26.04 -7.31 -18.35
C SER A 367 -25.17 -7.31 -19.63
N ALA A 368 -24.99 -8.46 -20.25
CA ALA A 368 -24.16 -8.57 -21.46
C ALA A 368 -24.59 -7.61 -22.60
N SER A 369 -25.89 -7.46 -22.83
CA SER A 369 -26.42 -6.53 -23.83
C SER A 369 -26.18 -5.06 -23.46
N GLN A 370 -26.39 -4.71 -22.19
CA GLN A 370 -26.13 -3.37 -21.67
C GLN A 370 -24.64 -3.02 -21.70
N ARG A 371 -23.73 -3.96 -21.44
CA ARG A 371 -22.28 -3.76 -21.51
C ARG A 371 -21.84 -3.35 -22.92
N ALA A 372 -22.39 -3.98 -23.95
CA ALA A 372 -22.10 -3.61 -25.34
C ALA A 372 -22.54 -2.16 -25.64
N ALA A 373 -23.72 -1.77 -25.18
CA ALA A 373 -24.26 -0.41 -25.36
C ALA A 373 -23.42 0.64 -24.60
N ILE A 374 -23.04 0.37 -23.33
CA ILE A 374 -22.18 1.25 -22.52
C ILE A 374 -20.81 1.43 -23.20
N LEU A 375 -20.21 0.32 -23.68
CA LEU A 375 -18.93 0.34 -24.37
C LEU A 375 -18.97 1.23 -25.62
N ALA A 376 -19.97 1.03 -26.49
CA ALA A 376 -20.16 1.82 -27.70
C ALA A 376 -20.38 3.31 -27.40
N LYS A 377 -21.27 3.61 -26.43
CA LYS A 377 -21.59 4.99 -26.02
C LYS A 377 -20.38 5.74 -25.46
N LEU A 378 -19.59 5.11 -24.58
CA LEU A 378 -18.44 5.77 -23.95
C LEU A 378 -17.24 5.87 -24.88
N LYS A 379 -17.01 4.88 -25.76
CA LYS A 379 -15.96 4.99 -26.80
C LYS A 379 -16.21 6.14 -27.79
N SER A 380 -17.47 6.48 -28.05
CA SER A 380 -17.83 7.62 -28.91
C SER A 380 -17.93 8.96 -28.17
N ASN A 381 -17.85 8.96 -26.83
CA ASN A 381 -17.94 10.18 -26.04
C ASN A 381 -16.55 10.87 -25.96
N ALA A 382 -16.39 11.94 -26.72
CA ALA A 382 -15.11 12.68 -26.78
C ALA A 382 -14.64 13.17 -25.41
N LYS A 383 -15.54 13.71 -24.56
CA LYS A 383 -15.19 14.20 -23.20
C LYS A 383 -14.67 13.08 -22.32
N PHE A 384 -15.30 11.90 -22.37
CA PHE A 384 -14.85 10.74 -21.62
C PHE A 384 -13.48 10.25 -22.13
N VAL A 385 -13.32 10.12 -23.43
CA VAL A 385 -12.04 9.71 -24.04
C VAL A 385 -10.92 10.69 -23.67
N ASP A 386 -11.19 11.99 -23.69
CA ASP A 386 -10.20 13.01 -23.34
C ASP A 386 -9.86 12.98 -21.84
N SER A 387 -10.81 12.74 -20.95
CA SER A 387 -10.50 12.52 -19.52
C SER A 387 -9.62 11.30 -19.30
N VAL A 388 -9.88 10.20 -20.01
CA VAL A 388 -9.04 8.99 -19.97
C VAL A 388 -7.64 9.24 -20.52
N LYS A 389 -7.51 10.00 -21.60
CA LYS A 389 -6.20 10.42 -22.14
C LYS A 389 -5.40 11.23 -21.12
N GLN A 390 -6.03 12.21 -20.48
CA GLN A 390 -5.39 13.05 -19.45
C GLN A 390 -4.93 12.21 -18.26
N GLU A 391 -5.78 11.32 -17.76
CA GLU A 391 -5.44 10.45 -16.65
C GLU A 391 -4.32 9.48 -17.01
N ALA A 392 -4.39 8.84 -18.15
CA ALA A 392 -3.36 7.91 -18.62
C ALA A 392 -1.99 8.57 -18.82
N THR A 393 -1.96 9.85 -19.21
CA THR A 393 -0.72 10.62 -19.42
C THR A 393 -0.32 11.46 -18.22
N ARG A 394 -0.97 11.29 -17.07
CA ARG A 394 -0.58 11.92 -15.82
C ARG A 394 0.74 11.33 -15.33
N ILE A 395 1.74 12.17 -15.15
CA ILE A 395 3.03 11.76 -14.59
C ILE A 395 2.82 11.44 -13.11
N GLN A 396 3.14 10.23 -12.71
CA GLN A 396 3.11 9.80 -11.32
C GLN A 396 4.46 9.99 -10.64
N VAL A 397 4.44 10.12 -9.31
CA VAL A 397 5.62 10.31 -8.47
C VAL A 397 5.57 9.37 -7.27
N GLY A 398 6.69 8.70 -7.01
CA GLY A 398 6.98 8.06 -5.74
C GLY A 398 8.19 8.74 -5.12
N PHE A 399 7.97 9.52 -4.06
CA PHE A 399 9.01 10.21 -3.30
C PHE A 399 8.98 9.77 -1.85
N SER A 400 10.15 9.43 -1.27
CA SER A 400 10.28 9.35 0.18
C SER A 400 11.69 9.74 0.63
N CYS A 401 11.76 10.23 1.86
CA CYS A 401 13.00 10.62 2.52
C CYS A 401 13.10 9.95 3.89
N VAL A 402 14.27 9.40 4.20
CA VAL A 402 14.59 8.77 5.48
C VAL A 402 15.84 9.36 6.12
N GLU A 403 15.90 9.32 7.43
CA GLU A 403 17.14 9.55 8.18
C GLU A 403 18.15 8.43 7.85
N SER A 404 19.34 8.81 7.46
CA SER A 404 20.34 7.80 7.06
C SER A 404 20.73 6.86 8.20
N ALA A 405 20.86 7.37 9.42
CA ALA A 405 21.36 6.64 10.57
C ALA A 405 20.31 5.81 11.29
N THR A 406 19.05 6.23 11.29
CA THR A 406 17.97 5.62 12.07
C THR A 406 16.92 4.89 11.22
N GLY A 407 16.78 5.27 9.94
CA GLY A 407 15.76 4.73 9.06
C GLY A 407 14.37 5.36 9.24
N GLU A 408 14.24 6.39 10.05
CA GLU A 408 12.98 7.11 10.25
C GLU A 408 12.47 7.72 8.93
N ILE A 409 11.26 7.39 8.53
CA ILE A 409 10.63 7.97 7.34
C ILE A 409 10.15 9.38 7.68
N ARG A 410 10.87 10.38 7.17
CA ARG A 410 10.60 11.80 7.46
C ARG A 410 9.56 12.43 6.53
N ALA A 411 9.45 11.95 5.30
CA ALA A 411 8.46 12.41 4.35
C ALA A 411 8.14 11.34 3.31
N MET A 412 6.90 11.32 2.80
CA MET A 412 6.45 10.40 1.76
C MET A 412 5.38 11.04 0.87
N VAL A 413 5.58 11.02 -0.44
CA VAL A 413 4.59 11.40 -1.45
C VAL A 413 4.41 10.21 -2.40
N GLY A 414 3.26 9.57 -2.36
CA GLY A 414 3.00 8.33 -3.11
C GLY A 414 2.34 8.54 -4.47
N SER A 415 1.93 9.77 -4.83
CA SER A 415 1.27 10.09 -6.10
C SER A 415 1.49 11.55 -6.47
N SER A 416 1.29 11.88 -7.75
CA SER A 416 1.24 13.27 -8.23
C SER A 416 -0.02 14.02 -7.82
N ILE A 417 -1.07 13.31 -7.43
CA ILE A 417 -2.29 13.89 -6.87
C ILE A 417 -2.01 14.15 -5.38
N LEU A 418 -2.05 15.43 -5.00
CA LEU A 418 -1.83 15.84 -3.62
C LEU A 418 -3.18 16.15 -2.96
N GLY A 419 -3.28 15.82 -1.67
CA GLY A 419 -4.49 16.06 -0.90
C GLY A 419 -5.30 14.80 -0.60
N LYS A 420 -6.53 14.98 -0.12
CA LYS A 420 -7.37 13.89 0.40
C LYS A 420 -7.69 12.80 -0.62
N GLU A 421 -7.86 13.18 -1.88
CA GLU A 421 -8.20 12.29 -3.00
C GLU A 421 -7.14 11.22 -3.24
N SER A 422 -5.90 11.48 -2.85
CA SER A 422 -4.79 10.57 -3.09
C SER A 422 -4.69 9.39 -2.12
N ARG A 423 -5.37 9.42 -0.98
CA ARG A 423 -5.26 8.38 0.08
C ARG A 423 -5.46 6.96 -0.44
N TYR A 424 -6.41 6.77 -1.33
CA TYR A 424 -6.78 5.47 -1.87
C TYR A 424 -6.22 5.22 -3.27
N THR A 425 -5.41 6.13 -3.80
CA THR A 425 -4.69 5.89 -5.05
C THR A 425 -3.47 5.00 -4.80
N LEU A 426 -2.86 4.54 -5.87
CA LEU A 426 -1.67 3.69 -5.80
C LEU A 426 -0.51 4.45 -5.12
N ASN A 427 0.05 3.88 -4.06
CA ASN A 427 1.26 4.41 -3.43
C ASN A 427 2.51 3.98 -4.21
N HIS A 428 3.04 4.90 -5.03
CA HIS A 428 4.20 4.63 -5.87
C HIS A 428 5.53 4.52 -5.09
N VAL A 429 5.51 4.63 -3.77
CA VAL A 429 6.71 4.37 -2.94
C VAL A 429 6.78 2.90 -2.52
N THR A 430 5.65 2.30 -2.15
CA THR A 430 5.61 0.97 -1.51
C THR A 430 4.88 -0.09 -2.31
N GLN A 431 3.96 0.30 -3.20
CA GLN A 431 3.06 -0.65 -3.88
C GLN A 431 3.42 -0.93 -5.34
N ILE A 432 4.38 -0.18 -5.92
CA ILE A 432 4.89 -0.48 -7.26
C ILE A 432 6.19 -1.25 -7.20
N ARG A 433 6.43 -2.00 -8.27
CA ARG A 433 7.74 -2.57 -8.60
C ARG A 433 8.09 -2.15 -10.02
N ARG A 434 9.24 -1.52 -10.17
CA ARG A 434 9.73 -0.95 -11.44
C ARG A 434 11.20 -1.23 -11.60
N GLN A 435 11.66 -1.29 -12.83
CA GLN A 435 13.07 -1.42 -13.12
C GLN A 435 13.83 -0.17 -12.66
N PRO A 436 14.83 -0.29 -11.77
CA PRO A 436 15.60 0.85 -11.30
C PRO A 436 16.55 1.42 -12.36
N GLY A 437 16.78 0.67 -13.44
CA GLY A 437 17.71 1.07 -14.47
C GLY A 437 19.10 1.34 -13.91
N SER A 438 19.76 2.37 -14.40
CA SER A 438 21.12 2.73 -13.98
C SER A 438 21.28 3.10 -12.50
N SER A 439 20.19 3.29 -11.73
CA SER A 439 20.31 3.49 -10.28
C SER A 439 20.69 2.21 -9.53
N PHE A 440 20.65 1.06 -10.18
CA PHE A 440 21.17 -0.20 -9.64
C PHE A 440 22.69 -0.35 -9.78
N LYS A 441 23.35 0.39 -10.69
CA LYS A 441 24.79 0.30 -10.94
C LYS A 441 25.68 0.42 -9.68
N PRO A 442 25.40 1.26 -8.68
CA PRO A 442 26.23 1.33 -7.48
C PRO A 442 26.47 -0.01 -6.80
N PHE A 443 25.53 -0.95 -6.83
CA PHE A 443 25.71 -2.29 -6.24
C PHE A 443 26.67 -3.15 -7.09
N VAL A 444 26.64 -3.01 -8.41
CA VAL A 444 27.59 -3.67 -9.32
C VAL A 444 29.01 -3.15 -9.13
N TYR A 445 29.13 -1.83 -9.03
CA TYR A 445 30.43 -1.18 -8.80
C TYR A 445 30.97 -1.48 -7.40
N ALA A 446 30.11 -1.49 -6.37
CA ALA A 446 30.50 -1.86 -5.02
C ALA A 446 31.03 -3.30 -4.98
N ALA A 447 30.35 -4.25 -5.63
CA ALA A 447 30.82 -5.63 -5.75
C ALA A 447 32.19 -5.71 -6.49
N ALA A 448 32.40 -4.90 -7.53
CA ALA A 448 33.68 -4.84 -8.23
C ALA A 448 34.82 -4.24 -7.36
N ILE A 449 34.52 -3.22 -6.54
CA ILE A 449 35.46 -2.67 -5.56
C ILE A 449 35.76 -3.70 -4.44
N GLU A 450 34.73 -4.45 -3.97
CA GLU A 450 34.97 -5.57 -3.04
C GLU A 450 35.87 -6.65 -3.64
N ALA A 451 35.79 -6.89 -4.95
CA ALA A 451 36.61 -7.83 -5.69
C ALA A 451 38.05 -7.30 -5.97
N GLY A 452 38.39 -6.08 -5.50
CA GLY A 452 39.72 -5.54 -5.57
C GLY A 452 39.96 -4.49 -6.66
N LEU A 453 38.96 -4.12 -7.46
CA LEU A 453 39.10 -3.00 -8.37
C LEU A 453 39.13 -1.66 -7.61
N THR A 454 39.68 -0.63 -8.26
CA THR A 454 39.79 0.72 -7.72
C THR A 454 39.00 1.70 -8.59
N PRO A 455 38.67 2.90 -8.10
CA PRO A 455 38.05 3.95 -8.92
C PRO A 455 38.85 4.30 -10.19
N GLN A 456 40.16 4.10 -10.17
CA GLN A 456 41.09 4.36 -11.27
C GLN A 456 41.28 3.16 -12.21
N SER A 457 40.76 1.99 -11.87
CA SER A 457 40.81 0.82 -12.76
C SER A 457 40.17 1.18 -14.11
N SER A 458 40.90 0.97 -15.18
CA SER A 458 40.46 1.33 -16.53
C SER A 458 39.77 0.12 -17.20
N ILE A 459 38.56 0.33 -17.69
CA ILE A 459 37.77 -0.70 -18.34
C ILE A 459 37.41 -0.22 -19.75
N GLU A 460 37.42 -1.15 -20.71
CA GLU A 460 36.98 -0.93 -22.06
C GLU A 460 35.52 -0.42 -22.09
N SER A 461 35.25 0.67 -22.76
CA SER A 461 33.95 1.33 -22.79
C SER A 461 33.24 1.28 -24.15
N SER A 462 33.91 0.70 -25.17
CA SER A 462 33.32 0.50 -26.49
C SER A 462 32.15 -0.46 -26.47
N TRP A 463 31.44 -0.56 -27.59
CA TRP A 463 30.35 -1.49 -27.80
C TRP A 463 30.66 -2.88 -27.26
N PHE A 464 29.64 -3.52 -26.65
CA PHE A 464 29.77 -4.77 -25.92
C PHE A 464 28.75 -5.79 -26.37
N SER A 465 29.19 -7.01 -26.65
CA SER A 465 28.35 -8.17 -26.90
C SER A 465 28.80 -9.34 -26.05
N TYR A 466 27.87 -9.99 -25.41
CA TYR A 466 28.12 -11.15 -24.55
C TYR A 466 27.26 -12.33 -24.97
N LYS A 467 27.87 -13.49 -25.20
CA LYS A 467 27.15 -14.71 -25.57
C LYS A 467 26.57 -15.38 -24.33
N LEU A 468 25.26 -15.40 -24.22
CA LEU A 468 24.56 -16.04 -23.13
C LEU A 468 24.67 -17.57 -23.21
N PRO A 469 24.52 -18.31 -22.08
CA PRO A 469 24.48 -19.77 -22.08
C PRO A 469 23.39 -20.36 -22.98
N THR A 470 22.33 -19.60 -23.25
CA THR A 470 21.25 -19.97 -24.19
C THR A 470 21.64 -19.88 -25.66
N GLY A 471 22.87 -19.49 -26.00
CA GLY A 471 23.35 -19.28 -27.35
C GLY A 471 22.99 -17.93 -27.98
N LYS A 472 22.11 -17.15 -27.35
CA LYS A 472 21.74 -15.77 -27.80
C LYS A 472 22.83 -14.78 -27.38
N SER A 473 23.04 -13.75 -28.20
CA SER A 473 23.92 -12.62 -27.84
C SER A 473 23.12 -11.54 -27.11
N TRP A 474 23.70 -11.05 -26.01
CA TRP A 474 23.22 -9.85 -25.32
C TRP A 474 24.12 -8.69 -25.72
N GLU A 475 23.53 -7.72 -26.39
CA GLU A 475 24.23 -6.54 -26.89
C GLU A 475 23.89 -5.33 -26.04
N VAL A 476 24.92 -4.55 -25.67
CA VAL A 476 24.78 -3.32 -24.93
C VAL A 476 25.20 -2.17 -25.81
N ALA A 477 24.24 -1.30 -26.12
CA ALA A 477 24.49 -0.11 -26.91
C ALA A 477 25.55 0.78 -26.27
N GLY A 478 26.48 1.26 -27.05
CA GLY A 478 27.55 2.17 -26.67
C GLY A 478 28.23 2.71 -27.91
N SER A 479 28.95 3.82 -27.76
CA SER A 479 29.74 4.34 -28.87
C SER A 479 30.90 3.40 -29.18
N LYS A 480 31.08 3.06 -30.46
CA LYS A 480 32.23 2.26 -30.94
C LYS A 480 33.55 3.06 -30.85
N SER A 481 33.46 4.36 -30.62
CA SER A 481 34.61 5.28 -30.66
C SER A 481 35.18 5.63 -29.27
N LEU A 482 34.53 5.19 -28.18
CA LEU A 482 35.02 5.46 -26.82
C LEU A 482 36.20 4.58 -26.48
N LYS A 483 37.24 5.19 -25.87
CA LYS A 483 38.42 4.52 -25.32
C LYS A 483 38.13 3.94 -23.93
N PRO A 484 39.00 3.05 -23.41
CA PRO A 484 38.97 2.62 -22.01
C PRO A 484 38.88 3.82 -21.06
N MET A 485 38.09 3.74 -20.02
CA MET A 485 37.92 4.80 -19.04
C MET A 485 37.90 4.25 -17.62
N THR A 486 38.18 5.12 -16.65
CA THR A 486 38.21 4.76 -15.26
C THR A 486 36.81 4.43 -14.75
N LEU A 487 36.70 3.54 -13.75
CA LEU A 487 35.43 3.21 -13.12
C LEU A 487 34.70 4.46 -12.61
N ALA A 488 35.46 5.40 -12.00
CA ALA A 488 34.92 6.66 -11.50
C ALA A 488 34.24 7.47 -12.61
N THR A 489 34.90 7.62 -13.76
CA THR A 489 34.35 8.32 -14.92
C THR A 489 33.15 7.59 -15.51
N ALA A 490 33.21 6.27 -15.63
CA ALA A 490 32.13 5.46 -16.14
C ALA A 490 30.86 5.53 -15.28
N LEU A 491 31.00 5.56 -13.95
CA LEU A 491 29.86 5.75 -13.04
C LEU A 491 29.29 7.18 -13.12
N LYS A 492 30.17 8.20 -13.19
CA LYS A 492 29.82 9.63 -13.33
C LYS A 492 28.88 9.86 -14.50
N PHE A 493 29.19 9.29 -15.66
CA PHE A 493 28.42 9.41 -16.89
C PHE A 493 27.48 8.21 -17.16
N SER A 494 27.42 7.26 -16.22
CA SER A 494 26.49 6.13 -16.26
C SER A 494 26.67 5.21 -17.46
N ILE A 495 27.92 4.95 -17.90
CA ILE A 495 28.24 4.15 -19.08
C ILE A 495 27.75 2.71 -18.92
N ASN A 496 26.91 2.26 -19.86
CA ASN A 496 26.28 0.93 -19.81
C ASN A 496 27.25 -0.20 -20.08
N THR A 497 28.14 -0.03 -21.07
CA THR A 497 29.11 -1.06 -21.49
C THR A 497 30.09 -1.41 -20.39
N VAL A 498 30.53 -0.42 -19.61
CA VAL A 498 31.40 -0.67 -18.44
C VAL A 498 30.66 -1.46 -17.36
N ALA A 499 29.42 -1.09 -17.03
CA ALA A 499 28.63 -1.85 -16.05
C ALA A 499 28.38 -3.31 -16.51
N ALA A 500 28.15 -3.50 -17.82
CA ALA A 500 28.01 -4.83 -18.41
C ALA A 500 29.28 -5.66 -18.28
N ARG A 501 30.45 -5.08 -18.60
CA ARG A 501 31.74 -5.77 -18.43
C ARG A 501 32.06 -6.08 -16.98
N LEU A 502 31.71 -5.20 -16.05
CA LEU A 502 31.91 -5.47 -14.62
C LEU A 502 31.23 -6.76 -14.17
N ILE A 503 29.94 -6.94 -14.55
CA ILE A 503 29.16 -8.11 -14.11
C ILE A 503 29.48 -9.41 -14.89
N THR A 504 30.10 -9.31 -16.07
CA THR A 504 30.47 -10.47 -16.87
C THR A 504 31.92 -10.90 -16.64
N ASP A 505 32.85 -9.94 -16.51
CA ASP A 505 34.30 -10.21 -16.56
C ASP A 505 34.95 -10.19 -15.17
N PHE A 506 34.37 -9.44 -14.20
CA PHE A 506 35.01 -9.21 -12.89
C PHE A 506 34.22 -9.74 -11.71
N VAL A 507 32.86 -9.67 -11.74
CA VAL A 507 32.01 -10.16 -10.65
C VAL A 507 30.85 -11.00 -11.19
N SER A 508 30.43 -12.00 -10.44
CA SER A 508 29.28 -12.79 -10.89
C SER A 508 27.96 -12.10 -10.60
N PRO A 509 26.92 -12.28 -11.43
CA PRO A 509 25.57 -11.78 -11.13
C PRO A 509 25.06 -12.22 -9.75
N HIS A 510 25.40 -13.42 -9.31
CA HIS A 510 25.01 -13.92 -7.98
C HIS A 510 25.69 -13.14 -6.84
N ALA A 511 26.94 -12.69 -7.01
CA ALA A 511 27.64 -11.87 -6.01
C ALA A 511 26.95 -10.49 -5.87
N VAL A 512 26.54 -9.90 -6.99
CA VAL A 512 25.77 -8.64 -7.00
C VAL A 512 24.42 -8.80 -6.33
N VAL A 513 23.69 -9.91 -6.60
CA VAL A 513 22.42 -10.21 -5.92
C VAL A 513 22.62 -10.34 -4.41
N ARG A 514 23.63 -11.10 -3.97
CA ARG A 514 23.93 -11.23 -2.53
C ARG A 514 24.24 -9.88 -1.86
N LEU A 515 25.01 -9.03 -2.51
CA LEU A 515 25.30 -7.69 -1.99
C LEU A 515 24.03 -6.84 -1.91
N ALA A 516 23.25 -6.79 -2.98
CA ALA A 516 21.99 -6.04 -3.02
C ALA A 516 21.00 -6.53 -1.94
N ARG A 517 20.94 -7.85 -1.66
CA ARG A 517 20.16 -8.43 -0.57
C ARG A 517 20.65 -7.95 0.81
N ARG A 518 21.97 -7.95 1.05
CA ARG A 518 22.54 -7.42 2.30
C ARG A 518 22.24 -5.93 2.47
N CYS A 519 22.19 -5.17 1.37
CA CYS A 519 21.79 -3.77 1.39
C CYS A 519 20.30 -3.53 1.63
N GLY A 520 19.45 -4.58 1.67
CA GLY A 520 18.02 -4.45 2.03
C GLY A 520 17.04 -4.59 0.86
N ILE A 521 17.46 -4.95 -0.36
CA ILE A 521 16.54 -5.26 -1.46
C ILE A 521 15.91 -6.62 -1.23
N LYS A 522 14.59 -6.66 -1.05
CA LYS A 522 13.79 -7.87 -0.78
C LYS A 522 13.14 -8.46 -2.03
N SER A 523 12.98 -7.66 -3.10
CA SER A 523 12.43 -8.09 -4.40
C SER A 523 13.26 -9.19 -5.05
N ASP A 524 12.63 -10.01 -5.88
CA ASP A 524 13.32 -11.10 -6.58
C ASP A 524 14.24 -10.56 -7.67
N LEU A 525 15.54 -10.62 -7.40
CA LEU A 525 16.59 -10.22 -8.34
C LEU A 525 17.02 -11.44 -9.16
N VAL A 526 16.89 -11.33 -10.48
CA VAL A 526 17.31 -12.40 -11.41
C VAL A 526 18.83 -12.28 -11.63
N PRO A 527 19.65 -13.31 -11.31
CA PRO A 527 21.10 -13.25 -11.42
C PRO A 527 21.57 -13.46 -12.87
N VAL A 528 21.31 -12.48 -13.73
CA VAL A 528 21.70 -12.44 -15.14
C VAL A 528 22.53 -11.20 -15.45
N PRO A 529 23.33 -11.18 -16.53
CA PRO A 529 24.18 -10.03 -16.88
C PRO A 529 23.44 -8.69 -17.00
N SER A 530 22.20 -8.69 -17.49
CA SER A 530 21.39 -7.48 -17.63
C SER A 530 21.00 -6.84 -16.28
N LEU A 531 21.19 -7.55 -15.15
CA LEU A 531 21.03 -6.98 -13.81
C LEU A 531 21.95 -5.78 -13.59
N SER A 532 23.11 -5.73 -14.27
CA SER A 532 24.03 -4.57 -14.21
C SER A 532 23.40 -3.27 -14.72
N LEU A 533 22.35 -3.37 -15.51
CA LEU A 533 21.57 -2.24 -16.03
C LEU A 533 20.23 -2.07 -15.29
N GLY A 534 20.00 -2.80 -14.19
CA GLY A 534 18.80 -2.72 -13.37
C GLY A 534 17.56 -3.31 -14.03
N SER A 535 17.68 -4.50 -14.62
CA SER A 535 16.57 -5.17 -15.31
C SER A 535 15.57 -5.85 -14.38
N SER A 536 15.90 -6.10 -13.11
CA SER A 536 14.96 -6.64 -12.11
C SER A 536 14.16 -5.53 -11.45
N GLU A 537 12.88 -5.77 -11.23
CA GLU A 537 11.97 -4.77 -10.64
C GLU A 537 12.11 -4.69 -9.13
N VAL A 538 12.11 -3.47 -8.59
CA VAL A 538 12.21 -3.15 -7.16
C VAL A 538 11.26 -2.02 -6.81
N SER A 539 10.93 -1.88 -5.51
CA SER A 539 10.15 -0.71 -5.06
C SER A 539 11.05 0.48 -4.73
N PRO A 540 10.55 1.72 -4.82
CA PRO A 540 11.28 2.90 -4.36
C PRO A 540 11.73 2.81 -2.90
N MET A 541 10.92 2.23 -2.01
CA MET A 541 11.28 2.06 -0.60
C MET A 541 12.46 1.11 -0.42
N GLU A 542 12.54 0.01 -1.19
CA GLU A 542 13.69 -0.90 -1.16
C GLU A 542 14.98 -0.21 -1.64
N MET A 543 14.88 0.65 -2.65
CA MET A 543 16.03 1.42 -3.13
C MET A 543 16.50 2.46 -2.10
N ILE A 544 15.58 3.08 -1.35
CA ILE A 544 15.93 3.96 -0.23
C ILE A 544 16.70 3.17 0.84
N SER A 545 16.13 2.07 1.30
CA SER A 545 16.77 1.18 2.28
C SER A 545 18.17 0.77 1.84
N ALA A 546 18.31 0.34 0.59
CA ALA A 546 19.59 -0.12 0.05
C ALA A 546 20.64 1.00 -0.09
N TYR A 547 20.21 2.25 -0.27
CA TYR A 547 21.15 3.38 -0.36
C TYR A 547 21.58 3.94 0.99
N THR A 548 20.90 3.58 2.10
CA THR A 548 21.36 3.97 3.45
C THR A 548 22.76 3.46 3.74
N VAL A 549 23.18 2.38 3.11
CA VAL A 549 24.50 1.76 3.27
C VAL A 549 25.66 2.73 2.97
N PHE A 550 25.50 3.66 2.03
CA PHE A 550 26.58 4.53 1.59
C PHE A 550 26.91 5.63 2.60
N PRO A 551 25.96 6.45 3.11
CA PRO A 551 26.24 7.43 4.15
C PRO A 551 26.57 6.80 5.50
N ASN A 552 26.17 5.55 5.76
CA ASN A 552 26.37 4.82 7.01
C ASN A 552 27.57 3.87 6.98
N GLU A 553 28.56 4.17 6.16
CA GLU A 553 29.85 3.43 6.17
C GLU A 553 29.68 1.91 6.02
N GLY A 554 28.71 1.47 5.22
CA GLY A 554 28.47 0.06 4.91
C GLY A 554 27.33 -0.60 5.68
N MET A 555 26.72 0.10 6.63
CA MET A 555 25.58 -0.38 7.40
C MET A 555 24.28 -0.02 6.71
N ALA A 556 23.50 -1.01 6.31
CA ALA A 556 22.14 -0.83 5.76
C ALA A 556 21.12 -0.72 6.90
N VAL A 557 20.25 0.28 6.83
CA VAL A 557 19.22 0.54 7.84
C VAL A 557 17.85 0.34 7.22
N GLU A 558 16.98 -0.42 7.90
CA GLU A 558 15.61 -0.65 7.43
C GLU A 558 14.71 0.54 7.79
N PRO A 559 14.00 1.15 6.82
CA PRO A 559 13.08 2.24 7.09
C PRO A 559 11.87 1.82 7.92
N TYR A 560 11.43 2.69 8.85
CA TYR A 560 10.22 2.49 9.64
C TYR A 560 9.39 3.77 9.77
N ALA A 561 8.09 3.60 10.08
CA ALA A 561 7.12 4.68 10.09
C ALA A 561 6.50 4.93 11.48
N ILE A 562 6.37 3.87 12.30
CA ILE A 562 5.68 3.91 13.58
C ILE A 562 6.73 3.90 14.69
N GLU A 563 6.74 4.95 15.49
CA GLU A 563 7.63 5.08 16.64
C GLU A 563 7.02 4.42 17.88
N ARG A 564 5.77 4.79 18.21
CA ARG A 564 5.08 4.32 19.39
C ARG A 564 3.57 4.30 19.17
N ILE A 565 2.87 3.40 19.83
CA ILE A 565 1.40 3.37 19.89
C ILE A 565 0.96 3.25 21.34
N GLU A 566 0.02 4.11 21.73
CA GLU A 566 -0.61 4.12 23.03
C GLU A 566 -2.11 3.88 22.92
N ASP A 567 -2.69 3.30 23.97
CA ASP A 567 -4.14 3.26 24.10
C ASP A 567 -4.68 4.61 24.62
N ARG A 568 -6.00 4.73 24.73
CA ARG A 568 -6.67 5.93 25.25
C ARG A 568 -6.28 6.33 26.68
N PHE A 569 -5.69 5.42 27.42
CA PHE A 569 -5.28 5.63 28.83
C PHE A 569 -3.79 5.97 28.95
N GLY A 570 -3.06 6.03 27.82
CA GLY A 570 -1.62 6.29 27.77
C GLY A 570 -0.78 5.04 28.00
N ASN A 571 -1.36 3.83 28.01
CA ASN A 571 -0.57 2.60 28.10
C ASN A 571 0.11 2.35 26.76
N VAL A 572 1.42 2.12 26.80
CA VAL A 572 2.23 1.84 25.61
C VAL A 572 1.98 0.42 25.12
N LEU A 573 1.38 0.30 23.94
CA LEU A 573 1.07 -0.97 23.27
C LEU A 573 2.20 -1.44 22.36
N TYR A 574 2.89 -0.49 21.74
CA TYR A 574 4.04 -0.72 20.87
C TYR A 574 5.06 0.40 21.05
N ASP A 575 6.34 0.04 21.02
CA ASP A 575 7.45 0.96 21.15
C ASP A 575 8.61 0.44 20.28
N HIS A 576 8.93 1.18 19.20
CA HIS A 576 9.99 0.80 18.29
C HIS A 576 11.37 0.77 18.95
N ALA A 577 11.63 1.66 19.91
CA ALA A 577 12.90 1.69 20.64
C ALA A 577 13.19 0.37 21.38
N LYS A 578 12.14 -0.35 21.83
CA LYS A 578 12.25 -1.67 22.47
C LYS A 578 12.54 -2.80 21.47
N GLN A 579 12.18 -2.62 20.20
CA GLN A 579 12.48 -3.60 19.14
C GLN A 579 13.92 -3.46 18.64
N GLY A 580 14.48 -2.24 18.73
CA GLY A 580 15.79 -1.89 18.20
C GLY A 580 15.77 -1.64 16.69
N LEU A 581 16.80 -0.96 16.20
CA LEU A 581 16.96 -0.70 14.77
C LEU A 581 17.38 -1.98 14.04
N THR A 582 16.75 -2.24 12.90
CA THR A 582 17.18 -3.31 12.00
C THR A 582 18.34 -2.80 11.15
N ILE A 583 19.55 -3.15 11.54
CA ILE A 583 20.79 -2.74 10.87
C ILE A 583 21.50 -4.00 10.36
N THR A 584 21.92 -3.97 9.10
CA THR A 584 22.67 -5.05 8.46
C THR A 584 24.04 -4.56 8.02
N ASP A 585 25.09 -5.27 8.41
CA ASP A 585 26.44 -5.06 7.85
C ASP A 585 26.46 -5.59 6.41
N ALA A 586 26.39 -4.66 5.45
CA ALA A 586 26.21 -4.99 4.05
C ALA A 586 27.52 -4.95 3.25
N MET A 587 28.43 -3.99 3.55
CA MET A 587 29.74 -3.87 2.91
C MET A 587 30.76 -3.17 3.84
N SER A 588 32.02 -3.31 3.54
CA SER A 588 33.06 -2.65 4.36
C SER A 588 32.95 -1.11 4.30
N PRO A 589 33.31 -0.41 5.38
CA PRO A 589 33.36 1.06 5.39
C PRO A 589 34.21 1.65 4.25
N ARG A 590 35.29 0.97 3.90
CA ARG A 590 36.17 1.37 2.78
C ARG A 590 35.40 1.39 1.45
N VAL A 591 34.63 0.34 1.16
CA VAL A 591 33.82 0.25 -0.09
C VAL A 591 32.76 1.33 -0.11
N ALA A 592 32.02 1.53 1.00
CA ALA A 592 30.98 2.54 1.11
C ALA A 592 31.53 3.96 0.88
N ARG A 593 32.71 4.29 1.46
CA ARG A 593 33.37 5.60 1.28
C ARG A 593 33.83 5.81 -0.16
N ILE A 594 34.44 4.82 -0.79
CA ILE A 594 34.86 4.87 -2.20
C ILE A 594 33.63 5.11 -3.08
N MET A 595 32.53 4.33 -2.89
CA MET A 595 31.31 4.49 -3.66
C MET A 595 30.69 5.86 -3.46
N THR A 596 30.69 6.39 -2.23
CA THR A 596 30.20 7.75 -1.95
C THR A 596 31.02 8.80 -2.70
N GLY A 597 32.37 8.68 -2.73
CA GLY A 597 33.23 9.55 -3.48
C GLY A 597 32.96 9.51 -5.00
N MET A 598 32.72 8.32 -5.56
CA MET A 598 32.39 8.17 -6.97
C MET A 598 30.96 8.76 -7.25
N MET A 599 29.98 8.57 -6.38
CA MET A 599 28.63 9.10 -6.55
C MET A 599 28.53 10.61 -6.30
N ARG A 600 29.44 11.22 -5.54
CA ARG A 600 29.58 12.69 -5.49
C ARG A 600 29.88 13.28 -6.87
N ASN A 601 30.69 12.61 -7.67
CA ASN A 601 31.01 13.05 -9.02
C ASN A 601 29.81 12.99 -9.98
N VAL A 602 28.86 12.08 -9.76
CA VAL A 602 27.60 12.03 -10.52
C VAL A 602 26.80 13.32 -10.31
N VAL A 603 26.78 13.84 -9.06
CA VAL A 603 26.08 15.08 -8.69
C VAL A 603 26.89 16.33 -9.07
N ASN A 604 28.23 16.28 -8.97
CA ASN A 604 29.08 17.46 -9.18
C ASN A 604 29.34 17.80 -10.66
N GLY A 605 29.06 16.91 -11.59
CA GLY A 605 29.33 17.17 -13.00
C GLY A 605 29.02 15.97 -13.90
N GLY A 606 28.20 15.03 -13.38
CA GLY A 606 27.72 13.86 -14.12
C GLY A 606 26.23 13.98 -14.48
N THR A 607 25.60 12.82 -14.57
CA THR A 607 24.18 12.72 -14.99
C THR A 607 23.17 13.39 -14.04
N ALA A 608 23.57 13.73 -12.81
CA ALA A 608 22.75 14.45 -11.84
C ALA A 608 23.20 15.89 -11.59
N ALA A 609 24.02 16.48 -12.45
CA ALA A 609 24.58 17.83 -12.26
C ALA A 609 23.49 18.92 -12.04
N ARG A 610 22.30 18.73 -12.58
CA ARG A 610 21.14 19.62 -12.35
C ARG A 610 20.79 19.82 -10.88
N VAL A 611 21.08 18.86 -10.00
CA VAL A 611 20.87 19.00 -8.55
C VAL A 611 21.52 20.28 -8.03
N ARG A 612 22.67 20.66 -8.57
CA ARG A 612 23.44 21.85 -8.16
C ARG A 612 22.75 23.19 -8.44
N GLN A 613 21.73 23.21 -9.27
CA GLN A 613 20.92 24.43 -9.50
C GLN A 613 20.14 24.84 -8.24
N TRP A 614 19.79 23.91 -7.38
CA TRP A 614 19.01 24.18 -6.16
C TRP A 614 19.76 23.80 -4.88
N PHE A 615 20.56 22.74 -4.90
CA PHE A 615 21.21 22.18 -3.70
C PHE A 615 22.73 22.23 -3.83
N PRO A 616 23.37 23.25 -3.21
CA PRO A 616 24.83 23.44 -3.31
C PRO A 616 25.65 22.62 -2.29
N TYR A 617 24.98 22.03 -1.28
CA TYR A 617 25.64 21.37 -0.17
C TYR A 617 26.13 19.95 -0.52
N GLU A 618 26.76 19.28 0.45
CA GLU A 618 27.33 17.93 0.28
C GLU A 618 26.22 16.92 -0.11
N ALA A 619 26.40 16.29 -1.26
CA ALA A 619 25.47 15.29 -1.78
C ALA A 619 26.15 14.29 -2.71
N ALA A 620 25.66 13.08 -2.69
CA ALA A 620 26.00 12.01 -3.61
C ALA A 620 24.71 11.33 -4.10
N GLY A 621 24.76 10.62 -5.22
CA GLY A 621 23.56 9.96 -5.73
C GLY A 621 23.73 9.38 -7.10
N LYS A 622 22.68 8.75 -7.61
CA LYS A 622 22.67 8.11 -8.93
C LYS A 622 21.32 8.29 -9.61
N THR A 623 21.38 8.65 -10.89
CA THR A 623 20.21 8.66 -11.79
C THR A 623 19.93 7.26 -12.31
N GLY A 624 18.66 6.92 -12.47
CA GLY A 624 18.17 5.76 -13.19
C GLY A 624 17.28 6.18 -14.34
N THR A 625 17.38 5.45 -15.44
CA THR A 625 16.49 5.60 -16.58
C THR A 625 16.35 4.22 -17.21
N THR A 626 15.14 3.77 -17.46
CA THR A 626 14.91 2.54 -18.21
C THR A 626 15.11 2.77 -19.71
N ASN A 627 15.43 1.71 -20.46
CA ASN A 627 15.79 1.81 -21.88
C ASN A 627 14.73 2.57 -22.66
N ASP A 628 13.53 2.53 -22.50
CA ASP A 628 12.51 3.22 -23.29
C ASP A 628 11.92 4.47 -22.59
N PHE A 629 12.61 5.00 -21.57
CA PHE A 629 12.12 6.16 -20.82
C PHE A 629 10.74 5.96 -20.16
N ALA A 630 10.41 4.72 -19.76
CA ALA A 630 9.17 4.44 -19.02
C ALA A 630 9.28 4.87 -17.55
N ASP A 631 10.48 4.71 -16.96
CA ASP A 631 10.76 5.01 -15.56
C ASP A 631 11.99 5.91 -15.47
N ALA A 632 11.88 6.96 -14.67
CA ALA A 632 12.97 7.86 -14.34
C ALA A 632 13.19 7.88 -12.83
N TRP A 633 14.45 7.68 -12.41
CA TRP A 633 14.82 7.57 -11.00
C TRP A 633 15.92 8.57 -10.64
N PHE A 634 15.88 9.03 -9.42
CA PHE A 634 17.02 9.63 -8.75
C PHE A 634 17.04 9.21 -7.29
N ILE A 635 18.09 8.54 -6.87
CA ILE A 635 18.33 8.27 -5.45
C ILE A 635 19.57 9.08 -5.06
N GLY A 636 19.36 10.03 -4.16
CA GLY A 636 20.39 10.91 -3.66
C GLY A 636 20.43 10.92 -2.15
N TYR A 637 21.60 11.22 -1.62
CA TYR A 637 21.81 11.29 -0.18
C TYR A 637 22.81 12.38 0.21
N THR A 638 22.63 12.85 1.41
CA THR A 638 23.55 13.70 2.16
C THR A 638 24.14 12.86 3.30
N PRO A 639 25.04 13.37 4.14
CA PRO A 639 25.47 12.65 5.34
C PRO A 639 24.34 12.31 6.32
N GLN A 640 23.17 12.97 6.24
CA GLN A 640 22.09 12.87 7.21
C GLN A 640 20.82 12.23 6.62
N LEU A 641 20.55 12.42 5.34
CA LEU A 641 19.29 12.03 4.72
C LEU A 641 19.52 11.22 3.43
N VAL A 642 18.68 10.22 3.21
CA VAL A 642 18.58 9.48 1.95
C VAL A 642 17.19 9.70 1.39
N ALA A 643 17.07 10.10 0.12
CA ALA A 643 15.76 10.21 -0.52
C ALA A 643 15.79 9.64 -1.94
N ALA A 644 14.72 8.96 -2.30
CA ALA A 644 14.47 8.46 -3.65
C ALA A 644 13.29 9.17 -4.29
N VAL A 645 13.42 9.40 -5.57
CA VAL A 645 12.35 9.87 -6.44
C VAL A 645 12.23 8.93 -7.61
N TRP A 646 11.04 8.42 -7.83
CA TRP A 646 10.62 7.77 -9.05
C TRP A 646 9.59 8.64 -9.75
N THR A 647 9.65 8.74 -11.08
CA THR A 647 8.64 9.36 -11.92
C THR A 647 8.37 8.47 -13.12
N GLY A 648 7.10 8.34 -13.50
CA GLY A 648 6.67 7.48 -14.60
C GLY A 648 5.17 7.53 -14.81
N PHE A 649 4.61 6.47 -15.35
CA PHE A 649 3.18 6.34 -15.64
C PHE A 649 2.64 5.02 -15.08
N ASP A 650 1.35 4.98 -14.77
CA ASP A 650 0.70 3.74 -14.33
C ASP A 650 0.72 2.67 -15.43
N ASP A 651 0.54 3.07 -16.68
CA ASP A 651 0.71 2.20 -17.84
C ASP A 651 2.11 2.34 -18.43
N GLN A 652 2.94 1.31 -18.30
CA GLN A 652 4.34 1.30 -18.80
C GLN A 652 4.49 1.48 -20.31
N ARG A 653 3.41 1.36 -21.08
CA ARG A 653 3.40 1.61 -22.53
C ARG A 653 3.38 3.10 -22.85
N ILE A 654 3.01 3.95 -21.87
CA ILE A 654 3.16 5.40 -21.96
C ILE A 654 4.56 5.73 -21.44
N LYS A 655 5.32 6.48 -22.21
CA LYS A 655 6.75 6.71 -21.98
C LYS A 655 7.06 8.18 -22.16
N PHE A 656 8.05 8.64 -21.43
CA PHE A 656 8.59 9.98 -21.67
C PHE A 656 9.19 10.07 -23.08
N THR A 657 9.18 11.26 -23.64
CA THR A 657 9.75 11.54 -24.96
C THR A 657 11.17 12.10 -24.84
N GLY A 658 12.15 11.30 -25.26
CA GLY A 658 13.55 11.73 -25.29
C GLY A 658 14.12 12.11 -23.93
N TRP A 659 14.89 13.21 -23.88
CA TRP A 659 15.63 13.66 -22.69
C TRP A 659 14.76 13.96 -21.45
N TYR A 660 13.46 14.22 -21.66
CA TYR A 660 12.51 14.39 -20.54
C TYR A 660 12.47 13.16 -19.63
N GLY A 661 12.62 11.96 -20.19
CA GLY A 661 12.59 10.72 -19.42
C GLY A 661 13.89 10.39 -18.68
N GLN A 662 14.90 11.23 -18.74
CA GLN A 662 16.12 11.01 -17.99
C GLN A 662 15.91 11.32 -16.51
N GLY A 663 16.40 10.47 -15.61
CA GLY A 663 16.30 10.67 -14.16
C GLY A 663 16.85 12.01 -13.68
N GLY A 664 17.88 12.53 -14.34
CA GLY A 664 18.44 13.87 -14.08
C GLY A 664 17.49 15.03 -14.42
N SER A 665 16.51 14.81 -15.29
CA SER A 665 15.52 15.82 -15.71
C SER A 665 14.16 15.62 -15.03
N ALA A 666 13.70 14.38 -14.91
CA ALA A 666 12.36 14.07 -14.39
C ALA A 666 12.32 13.93 -12.86
N ALA A 667 13.36 13.32 -12.24
CA ALA A 667 13.34 12.95 -10.84
C ALA A 667 14.28 13.83 -9.97
N ALA A 668 15.49 14.10 -10.41
CA ALA A 668 16.49 14.83 -9.61
C ALA A 668 16.07 16.25 -9.18
N PRO A 669 15.33 17.03 -9.97
CA PRO A 669 14.87 18.35 -9.54
C PRO A 669 13.89 18.31 -8.34
N ILE A 670 13.06 17.27 -8.21
CA ILE A 670 12.15 17.10 -7.05
C ILE A 670 13.00 16.91 -5.80
N TRP A 671 13.97 16.01 -5.84
CA TRP A 671 14.91 15.77 -4.76
C TRP A 671 15.65 17.06 -4.35
N ALA A 672 16.16 17.79 -5.32
CA ALA A 672 16.99 18.97 -5.08
C ALA A 672 16.18 20.13 -4.46
N ARG A 673 14.94 20.37 -4.91
CA ARG A 673 14.03 21.38 -4.34
C ARG A 673 13.63 21.03 -2.91
N PHE A 674 13.31 19.75 -2.66
CA PHE A 674 13.02 19.26 -1.31
C PHE A 674 14.21 19.49 -0.38
N MET A 675 15.39 18.99 -0.74
CA MET A 675 16.58 19.12 0.10
C MET A 675 17.00 20.59 0.31
N GLN A 676 16.80 21.46 -0.70
CA GLN A 676 17.03 22.88 -0.54
C GLN A 676 16.18 23.49 0.58
N LYS A 677 14.88 23.18 0.60
CA LYS A 677 13.97 23.69 1.62
C LYS A 677 14.32 23.15 3.00
N VAL A 678 14.58 21.84 3.09
CA VAL A 678 14.96 21.17 4.35
C VAL A 678 16.22 21.76 4.95
N TYR A 679 17.28 21.92 4.18
CA TYR A 679 18.57 22.44 4.68
C TYR A 679 18.61 23.95 4.87
N LYS A 680 17.64 24.68 4.36
CA LYS A 680 17.46 26.12 4.62
C LYS A 680 16.60 26.41 5.85
N ASP A 681 15.83 25.44 6.33
CA ASP A 681 14.96 25.62 7.49
C ASP A 681 15.74 25.41 8.80
N PRO A 682 15.96 26.47 9.59
CA PRO A 682 16.73 26.36 10.83
C PRO A 682 16.00 25.52 11.90
N LEU A 683 14.68 25.34 11.80
CA LEU A 683 13.88 24.56 12.76
C LEU A 683 14.11 23.05 12.59
N LEU A 684 14.54 22.61 11.42
CA LEU A 684 14.83 21.19 11.15
C LEU A 684 16.23 20.77 11.62
N GLN A 685 17.11 21.72 11.94
CA GLN A 685 18.43 21.49 12.53
C GLN A 685 19.39 20.60 11.72
N TYR A 686 19.16 20.45 10.38
CA TYR A 686 20.10 19.75 9.51
C TYR A 686 21.34 20.63 9.23
N ASP A 687 22.52 20.06 9.49
CA ASP A 687 23.77 20.79 9.30
C ASP A 687 24.21 20.79 7.82
N ALA A 688 24.00 21.92 7.16
CA ALA A 688 24.41 22.13 5.77
C ALA A 688 25.93 22.06 5.53
N LYS A 689 26.75 22.20 6.59
CA LYS A 689 28.22 22.12 6.52
C LYS A 689 28.74 20.70 6.74
N ARG A 690 27.89 19.78 7.18
CA ARG A 690 28.27 18.39 7.44
C ARG A 690 28.78 17.72 6.17
N ARG A 691 29.94 17.03 6.28
CA ARG A 691 30.56 16.31 5.18
C ARG A 691 30.47 14.80 5.41
N PHE A 692 30.58 14.04 4.33
CA PHE A 692 30.75 12.59 4.45
C PHE A 692 32.10 12.29 5.16
N LYS A 693 32.06 11.32 6.08
CA LYS A 693 33.26 10.95 6.85
C LYS A 693 34.28 10.24 5.97
N ASN A 694 35.53 10.71 6.02
CA ASN A 694 36.67 10.06 5.39
C ASN A 694 36.47 9.71 3.90
N VAL A 695 35.66 10.50 3.18
CA VAL A 695 35.47 10.32 1.74
C VAL A 695 36.48 11.15 0.97
N GLU A 696 37.35 10.47 0.24
CA GLU A 696 38.38 11.08 -0.59
C GLU A 696 37.78 11.73 -1.85
N ASN A 697 38.45 12.71 -2.41
CA ASN A 697 38.14 13.27 -3.71
C ASN A 697 38.65 12.32 -4.80
N ILE A 698 37.72 11.73 -5.52
CA ILE A 698 38.00 10.82 -6.63
C ILE A 698 38.08 11.61 -7.92
N VAL A 699 39.23 11.58 -8.56
CA VAL A 699 39.50 12.25 -9.83
C VAL A 699 38.72 11.55 -10.96
N THR A 700 38.06 12.32 -11.80
CA THR A 700 37.35 11.83 -13.01
C THR A 700 37.73 12.71 -14.21
N GLY A 701 37.86 12.10 -15.37
CA GLY A 701 37.96 12.83 -16.64
C GLY A 701 36.64 13.36 -17.14
N GLY A 702 36.65 14.19 -18.18
CA GLY A 702 35.53 14.52 -19.02
C GLY A 702 35.23 13.39 -20.04
N LEU A 703 34.08 13.38 -20.69
CA LEU A 703 33.83 12.42 -21.79
C LEU A 703 34.72 12.69 -23.01
N GLU A 704 35.03 13.93 -23.26
CA GLU A 704 35.91 14.40 -24.32
C GLU A 704 37.35 13.81 -24.24
N ASP A 705 37.85 13.53 -23.03
CA ASP A 705 39.15 12.91 -22.80
C ASP A 705 39.25 11.48 -23.37
N PHE A 706 38.14 10.83 -23.56
CA PHE A 706 38.03 9.43 -23.99
C PHE A 706 37.54 9.26 -25.44
N ALA A 707 37.24 10.37 -26.14
CA ALA A 707 36.92 10.35 -27.56
C ALA A 707 38.17 10.12 -28.45
N PRO A 708 38.07 9.41 -29.60
CA PRO A 708 39.24 9.06 -30.42
C PRO A 708 40.00 10.25 -30.98
N ASN A 709 39.37 11.41 -31.19
CA ASN A 709 39.95 12.59 -31.86
C ASN A 709 39.99 13.84 -30.98
N GLY A 710 40.03 13.72 -29.67
CA GLY A 710 40.24 14.84 -28.75
C GLY A 710 39.32 16.03 -29.01
N GLY A 711 38.01 15.84 -28.97
CA GLY A 711 37.08 16.96 -29.13
C GLY A 711 35.84 16.74 -29.95
N VAL A 712 35.11 15.66 -29.69
CA VAL A 712 33.70 15.63 -30.12
C VAL A 712 32.91 16.38 -29.05
N PRO A 713 32.16 17.44 -29.35
CA PRO A 713 31.33 18.14 -28.39
C PRO A 713 30.42 17.15 -27.64
N MET A 714 30.22 17.35 -26.35
CA MET A 714 29.41 16.47 -25.50
C MET A 714 27.99 16.21 -26.06
N GLU A 715 27.46 17.15 -26.81
CA GLU A 715 26.22 17.02 -27.60
C GLU A 715 26.26 15.89 -28.64
N ASN A 716 27.40 15.62 -29.25
CA ASN A 716 27.50 14.58 -30.29
C ASN A 716 27.73 13.18 -29.70
N VAL A 717 28.43 13.07 -28.56
CA VAL A 717 28.56 11.79 -27.86
C VAL A 717 27.23 11.38 -27.23
N ILE A 718 26.46 12.34 -26.73
CA ILE A 718 25.11 12.12 -26.26
C ILE A 718 24.16 11.76 -27.43
N LYS A 719 24.35 12.35 -28.61
CA LYS A 719 23.58 12.01 -29.82
C LYS A 719 23.84 10.60 -30.32
N GLU A 720 25.08 10.09 -30.26
CA GLU A 720 25.40 8.71 -30.65
C GLU A 720 24.92 7.66 -29.62
N THR A 721 24.72 8.05 -28.35
CA THR A 721 24.24 7.16 -27.29
C THR A 721 22.72 7.23 -27.08
N LEU A 722 22.03 8.20 -27.70
CA LEU A 722 20.59 8.40 -27.69
C LEU A 722 19.98 8.05 -29.05
N PRO A 723 18.73 7.58 -29.13
CA PRO A 723 18.04 7.41 -30.41
C PRO A 723 17.96 8.73 -31.16
N PRO A 724 18.03 8.71 -32.54
CA PRO A 724 18.14 9.92 -33.39
C PRO A 724 17.05 11.00 -33.21
N ASP A 725 15.89 10.63 -32.65
CA ASP A 725 14.75 11.56 -32.47
C ASP A 725 14.78 12.33 -31.12
N SER A 726 15.79 12.14 -30.28
CA SER A 726 15.82 12.70 -28.92
C SER A 726 16.34 14.15 -28.83
N LEU A 727 16.73 14.75 -29.93
CA LEU A 727 17.52 16.00 -29.97
C LEU A 727 16.84 17.21 -30.62
N LYS A 728 15.55 17.16 -30.91
CA LYS A 728 14.84 18.35 -31.35
C LYS A 728 14.62 19.30 -30.17
N THR A 729 15.46 20.32 -30.09
CA THR A 729 15.24 21.51 -29.24
C THR A 729 13.87 22.12 -29.62
N PRO A 730 13.06 22.54 -28.64
CA PRO A 730 11.89 23.36 -28.92
C PRO A 730 12.35 24.66 -29.60
N PRO A 731 11.63 25.18 -30.61
CA PRO A 731 11.96 26.47 -31.22
C PRO A 731 11.96 27.54 -30.09
N GLU A 732 13.01 28.36 -30.06
CA GLU A 732 13.07 29.58 -29.26
C GLU A 732 11.83 30.41 -29.55
N GLN A 733 11.07 30.75 -28.52
CA GLN A 733 10.04 31.77 -28.63
C GLN A 733 10.76 33.12 -28.84
N LYS A 734 10.68 33.66 -30.05
CA LYS A 734 10.89 35.09 -30.26
C LYS A 734 9.84 35.81 -29.44
N GLU A 735 10.28 36.59 -28.47
CA GLU A 735 9.47 37.63 -27.85
C GLU A 735 9.09 38.60 -28.98
N ASP A 736 7.81 38.62 -29.38
CA ASP A 736 7.24 39.75 -30.11
C ASP A 736 7.20 40.95 -29.16
N GLN A 737 8.28 41.73 -29.20
CA GLN A 737 8.18 43.15 -28.91
C GLN A 737 7.63 43.80 -30.17
N ASP A 738 6.35 44.09 -30.21
CA ASP A 738 5.82 45.21 -30.96
C ASP A 738 4.45 45.65 -30.43
N LYS A 739 4.54 46.86 -29.86
CA LYS A 739 3.71 48.04 -29.98
C LYS A 739 2.18 47.94 -30.05
N ASN A 740 1.66 48.67 -29.19
CA ASN A 740 0.54 49.60 -28.99
C ASN A 740 -0.48 49.13 -27.98
#